data_b683a8d61ed22d757f50bf2c930f6dc1
#
_entry.id   b683a8d61ed22d757f50bf2c930f6dc1
#
_cell.length_a   1.000
_cell.length_b   1.000
_cell.length_c   1.000
_cell.angle_alpha   90.00
_cell.angle_beta   90.00
_cell.angle_gamma   90.00
#
_symmetry.space_group_name_H-M   'P 1'
#
loop_
_entity.id
_entity.type
_entity.pdbx_description
1 polymer ?
#
loop_
_entity_poly.entity_id
_entity_poly.type
_entity_poly.pdbx_seq_one_letter_code
_entity_poly.pdbx_strand_id
1 'polypeptide(L)'
;MEKIHKLIYSALAAAIMLSPASAMADDDNTAVADTLGNEVQLAFRSASPEDIFGGVSQVNVQELQKKSYTTYSLSNMQSLVPGYNGQLWNMGAALVLVDGVPRDADNVIPEEIETITFLKGAQAVVLYGSTASNGAILISTKRGRNAALEVSVRGDVSLYTPKSYPKYLGAAEYMTLYNEARRNDGLSPAFTDTDIYNYASGKNPWRYPDINFFSDDYLRNHSWRYEGQAQFTGGGKFATFYALVGLYHSDDILNFGEGKNNGTTRLNVRGNIDLRLNDWVTGWVNTSATFYDNRSDLSNYWSESSTMRPTVPGAAPLVPLIPLDAIEEGDENSWILVNNSRYVVDGRYLLGGTQLHQTNPFAAMYVGGYSKWTSRQLQFDAGIRLGLDKLLPGLRFVARGAVDYNTSYTTSINNTYATYQASWSHYNGKDMITDITKFGNDLSSGVQNISNSAERQTLMFSGQFDYKNRFNDVHGVEANLIAHGYKRTITGQYHRTTNASLALRAAYNYDSRYYAEFNGAINHSAKFAPGHRNGFSPVGSLGWRISQEDFLRDSPVVDELRLNVTYGKILQDIDIDGYYLYDNKFTADGDWWGWNDAHKGIQTFVSRQGANPDLTFVKRKEFNAGLETSLWNGTLKATAEFFTIDTDGLPVRATEFYPSYLFTGWPNSSFVPWINYGKQRRTGFDLGLAAKHRFGDVTLSLGANVMYTTAKNIRVSETVEYDWQRSEGAAVDAMRGYRCLGFFKDEAEIATSAVINNNTKPGDLKYEDVNKDGIIDSRDQVVIGRWGAPWTYGFNFTAEYKGFTLFVAGSGNAGGTAVMDNTYAWVYGDRKYSDIVRGRWTPETAATATYPRLTTQSGDLNFVTSDFWTFSSDAFYLNQVQLTYNFPARWFRDKFVKGLDVYVNGNDLLMACSHRKYRETNVGMAPQMRSYNLGVKINF
;
A
#
# COMPACT_ATOMS: atom_id res chain seq x y z
N MET A 1 -17.82 -25.92 -0.52
CA MET A 1 -18.11 -26.13 -1.95
C MET A 1 -19.60 -26.04 -2.27
N GLU A 2 -20.49 -26.70 -1.53
CA GLU A 2 -21.93 -26.70 -1.81
C GLU A 2 -22.60 -25.31 -1.74
N LYS A 3 -22.16 -24.42 -0.84
CA LYS A 3 -22.67 -23.04 -0.75
C LYS A 3 -22.22 -22.15 -1.91
N ILE A 4 -21.06 -22.40 -2.46
CA ILE A 4 -20.51 -21.65 -3.62
C ILE A 4 -21.25 -22.07 -4.90
N HIS A 5 -21.55 -23.36 -5.07
CA HIS A 5 -22.37 -23.82 -6.20
C HIS A 5 -23.77 -23.20 -6.17
N LYS A 6 -24.40 -23.09 -5.00
CA LYS A 6 -25.72 -22.45 -4.87
C LYS A 6 -25.69 -20.94 -5.18
N LEU A 7 -24.60 -20.23 -4.80
CA LEU A 7 -24.44 -18.80 -5.14
C LEU A 7 -24.19 -18.58 -6.65
N ILE A 8 -23.39 -19.43 -7.28
CA ILE A 8 -23.12 -19.38 -8.73
C ILE A 8 -24.39 -19.66 -9.52
N TYR A 9 -25.19 -20.65 -9.12
CA TYR A 9 -26.48 -20.93 -9.78
C TYR A 9 -27.51 -19.83 -9.56
N SER A 10 -27.50 -19.15 -8.39
CA SER A 10 -28.39 -18.01 -8.12
C SER A 10 -28.00 -16.76 -8.92
N ALA A 11 -26.70 -16.51 -9.10
CA ALA A 11 -26.20 -15.41 -9.91
C ALA A 11 -26.44 -15.62 -11.42
N LEU A 12 -26.28 -16.87 -11.90
CA LEU A 12 -26.65 -17.24 -13.28
C LEU A 12 -28.16 -17.11 -13.52
N ALA A 13 -28.99 -17.53 -12.56
CA ALA A 13 -30.44 -17.43 -12.66
C ALA A 13 -30.92 -15.96 -12.66
N ALA A 14 -30.27 -15.10 -11.88
CA ALA A 14 -30.58 -13.65 -11.89
C ALA A 14 -30.16 -12.97 -13.21
N ALA A 15 -29.06 -13.40 -13.82
CA ALA A 15 -28.63 -12.90 -15.14
C ALA A 15 -29.58 -13.32 -16.28
N ILE A 16 -30.23 -14.49 -16.16
CA ILE A 16 -31.18 -15.00 -17.15
C ILE A 16 -32.55 -14.28 -17.06
N MET A 17 -32.91 -13.72 -15.89
CA MET A 17 -34.19 -12.98 -15.72
C MET A 17 -34.14 -11.52 -16.19
N LEU A 18 -32.99 -11.02 -16.62
CA LEU A 18 -32.82 -9.67 -17.18
C LEU A 18 -32.80 -9.64 -18.71
N SER A 19 -33.50 -10.55 -19.38
CA SER A 19 -33.64 -10.52 -20.85
C SER A 19 -34.61 -9.42 -21.28
N PRO A 20 -34.18 -8.34 -21.94
CA PRO A 20 -35.11 -7.45 -22.58
C PRO A 20 -35.60 -8.06 -23.89
N ALA A 21 -36.89 -7.87 -24.14
CA ALA A 21 -37.54 -8.28 -25.37
C ALA A 21 -36.82 -7.72 -26.62
N SER A 22 -36.72 -8.56 -27.63
CA SER A 22 -36.11 -8.29 -28.91
C SER A 22 -36.66 -7.01 -29.58
N ALA A 23 -35.80 -6.01 -29.74
CA ALA A 23 -36.03 -4.92 -30.66
C ALA A 23 -35.33 -5.24 -32.00
N MET A 24 -36.08 -5.26 -33.08
CA MET A 24 -35.60 -5.51 -34.42
C MET A 24 -34.61 -4.40 -34.84
N ALA A 25 -33.48 -4.82 -35.38
CA ALA A 25 -32.51 -3.93 -36.02
C ALA A 25 -32.99 -3.54 -37.43
N ASP A 26 -33.14 -2.24 -37.67
CA ASP A 26 -33.18 -1.69 -39.02
C ASP A 26 -31.74 -1.23 -39.39
N ASP A 27 -31.25 -1.79 -40.48
CA ASP A 27 -30.00 -1.42 -41.12
C ASP A 27 -30.09 -0.02 -41.75
N ASP A 28 -29.50 0.97 -41.15
CA ASP A 28 -29.08 2.20 -41.84
C ASP A 28 -27.70 2.65 -41.39
N ASN A 29 -26.76 2.37 -42.26
CA ASN A 29 -25.34 2.65 -42.12
C ASN A 29 -25.08 4.16 -42.23
N THR A 30 -25.02 4.88 -41.13
CA THR A 30 -24.25 6.12 -41.05
C THR A 30 -23.32 5.99 -39.85
N ALA A 31 -22.08 5.65 -40.17
CA ALA A 31 -20.97 5.67 -39.25
C ALA A 31 -20.79 7.08 -38.65
N VAL A 32 -21.38 7.33 -37.50
CA VAL A 32 -20.82 8.31 -36.59
C VAL A 32 -19.59 7.64 -36.01
N ALA A 33 -18.45 8.03 -36.59
CA ALA A 33 -17.13 7.56 -36.13
C ALA A 33 -17.05 7.59 -34.57
N ASP A 34 -16.62 6.48 -34.03
CA ASP A 34 -16.34 6.27 -32.61
C ASP A 34 -15.11 7.16 -32.28
N THR A 35 -15.32 8.46 -32.12
CA THR A 35 -14.28 9.46 -31.84
C THR A 35 -13.78 9.39 -30.39
N LEU A 36 -14.38 8.56 -29.56
CA LEU A 36 -13.97 8.37 -28.15
C LEU A 36 -12.75 7.44 -27.98
N GLY A 37 -12.38 6.67 -29.01
CA GLY A 37 -11.30 5.66 -28.89
C GLY A 37 -9.88 6.21 -28.77
N ASN A 38 -9.63 7.48 -29.04
CA ASN A 38 -8.30 8.09 -29.03
C ASN A 38 -8.13 9.28 -28.06
N GLU A 39 -9.17 9.69 -27.34
CA GLU A 39 -9.08 10.82 -26.41
C GLU A 39 -8.51 10.41 -25.06
N VAL A 40 -7.61 11.23 -24.51
CA VAL A 40 -7.05 11.08 -23.17
C VAL A 40 -7.91 11.83 -22.16
N GLN A 41 -8.32 11.16 -21.11
CA GLN A 41 -9.06 11.78 -20.03
C GLN A 41 -8.13 12.64 -19.17
N LEU A 42 -8.50 13.91 -18.99
CA LEU A 42 -7.79 14.91 -18.20
C LEU A 42 -8.71 15.46 -17.10
N ALA A 43 -8.19 16.43 -16.34
CA ALA A 43 -8.98 17.12 -15.32
C ALA A 43 -10.18 17.84 -15.96
N PHE A 44 -11.39 17.32 -15.70
CA PHE A 44 -12.69 17.84 -16.18
C PHE A 44 -12.88 17.89 -17.70
N ARG A 45 -11.97 17.32 -18.49
CA ARG A 45 -12.06 17.28 -19.95
C ARG A 45 -11.41 16.03 -20.52
N SER A 46 -11.64 15.78 -21.79
CA SER A 46 -10.81 14.90 -22.61
C SER A 46 -10.15 15.71 -23.76
N ALA A 47 -9.05 15.21 -24.25
CA ALA A 47 -8.34 15.84 -25.36
C ALA A 47 -7.66 14.78 -26.23
N SER A 48 -7.46 15.12 -27.51
CA SER A 48 -6.61 14.32 -28.39
C SER A 48 -5.18 14.29 -27.87
N PRO A 49 -4.44 13.17 -28.01
CA PRO A 49 -3.06 13.06 -27.53
C PRO A 49 -2.15 14.19 -28.01
N GLU A 50 -2.35 14.69 -29.22
CA GLU A 50 -1.61 15.79 -29.82
C GLU A 50 -1.84 17.17 -29.16
N ASP A 51 -2.95 17.36 -28.46
CA ASP A 51 -3.29 18.59 -27.75
C ASP A 51 -2.94 18.56 -26.27
N ILE A 52 -2.18 17.56 -25.81
CA ILE A 52 -1.74 17.39 -24.42
C ILE A 52 -0.28 17.75 -24.31
N PHE A 53 0.06 18.59 -23.32
CA PHE A 53 1.42 19.04 -23.07
C PHE A 53 1.76 18.85 -21.59
N GLY A 54 2.80 18.06 -21.37
CA GLY A 54 3.50 17.89 -20.08
C GLY A 54 2.77 17.11 -18.99
N GLY A 55 3.51 16.28 -18.28
CA GLY A 55 3.10 15.65 -17.04
C GLY A 55 1.93 14.68 -17.07
N VAL A 56 1.60 14.11 -18.22
CA VAL A 56 0.47 13.19 -18.40
C VAL A 56 0.94 11.86 -18.98
N SER A 57 0.49 10.75 -18.39
CA SER A 57 0.69 9.41 -18.94
C SER A 57 -0.62 8.64 -18.87
N GLN A 58 -0.98 7.91 -19.91
CA GLN A 58 -2.20 7.09 -19.95
C GLN A 58 -1.87 5.63 -20.25
N VAL A 59 -2.55 4.73 -19.54
CA VAL A 59 -2.55 3.29 -19.80
C VAL A 59 -3.94 2.87 -20.25
N ASN A 60 -4.04 2.27 -21.44
CA ASN A 60 -5.24 1.61 -21.90
C ASN A 60 -5.32 0.23 -21.23
N VAL A 61 -6.18 0.10 -20.23
CA VAL A 61 -6.32 -1.13 -19.44
C VAL A 61 -7.03 -2.20 -20.23
N GLN A 62 -7.94 -1.84 -21.12
CA GLN A 62 -8.63 -2.79 -21.99
C GLN A 62 -7.63 -3.54 -22.91
N GLU A 63 -6.66 -2.83 -23.47
CA GLU A 63 -5.59 -3.45 -24.27
C GLU A 63 -4.58 -4.21 -23.38
N LEU A 64 -4.28 -3.68 -22.20
CA LEU A 64 -3.37 -4.34 -21.27
C LEU A 64 -3.92 -5.70 -20.82
N GLN A 65 -5.21 -5.80 -20.53
CA GLN A 65 -5.86 -7.03 -20.08
C GLN A 65 -5.87 -8.17 -21.11
N LYS A 66 -5.59 -7.90 -22.39
CA LYS A 66 -5.42 -8.94 -23.40
C LYS A 66 -4.14 -9.75 -23.18
N LYS A 67 -3.17 -9.20 -22.44
CA LYS A 67 -1.83 -9.78 -22.24
C LYS A 67 -1.35 -9.81 -20.80
N SER A 68 -2.01 -9.12 -19.88
CA SER A 68 -1.62 -9.01 -18.48
C SER A 68 -2.86 -9.05 -17.59
N TYR A 69 -2.99 -10.10 -16.81
CA TYR A 69 -4.02 -10.20 -15.80
C TYR A 69 -3.46 -9.75 -14.45
N THR A 70 -4.19 -8.91 -13.76
CA THR A 70 -3.89 -8.46 -12.39
C THR A 70 -5.19 -8.38 -11.58
N THR A 71 -5.09 -8.58 -10.26
CA THR A 71 -6.24 -8.49 -9.34
C THR A 71 -6.59 -7.06 -8.97
N TYR A 72 -5.59 -6.17 -8.93
CA TYR A 72 -5.76 -4.79 -8.49
C TYR A 72 -5.43 -3.82 -9.62
N SER A 73 -6.19 -2.73 -9.69
CA SER A 73 -6.15 -1.75 -10.78
C SER A 73 -4.80 -1.06 -10.98
N LEU A 74 -4.06 -0.80 -9.90
CA LEU A 74 -2.76 -0.12 -9.96
C LEU A 74 -1.55 -1.08 -9.92
N SER A 75 -1.79 -2.40 -9.96
CA SER A 75 -0.71 -3.39 -9.98
C SER A 75 0.16 -3.24 -11.23
N ASN A 76 1.47 -3.40 -11.06
CA ASN A 76 2.49 -3.37 -12.13
C ASN A 76 2.59 -2.04 -12.91
N MET A 77 1.91 -0.96 -12.48
CA MET A 77 1.92 0.33 -13.19
C MET A 77 3.31 0.97 -13.22
N GLN A 78 4.18 0.68 -12.26
CA GLN A 78 5.58 1.13 -12.29
C GLN A 78 6.35 0.61 -13.51
N SER A 79 6.02 -0.57 -14.01
CA SER A 79 6.63 -1.14 -15.21
C SER A 79 6.14 -0.52 -16.52
N LEU A 80 5.05 0.26 -16.46
CA LEU A 80 4.33 0.81 -17.62
C LEU A 80 4.39 2.33 -17.70
N VAL A 81 4.45 3.02 -16.55
CA VAL A 81 4.21 4.46 -16.44
C VAL A 81 5.49 5.19 -16.00
N PRO A 82 6.07 6.05 -16.84
CA PRO A 82 7.16 6.94 -16.45
C PRO A 82 6.74 7.86 -15.30
N GLY A 83 7.64 8.04 -14.31
CA GLY A 83 7.40 8.95 -13.19
C GLY A 83 6.45 8.40 -12.10
N TYR A 84 6.15 7.10 -12.12
CA TYR A 84 5.30 6.44 -11.13
C TYR A 84 6.01 5.26 -10.45
N ASN A 85 6.02 5.24 -9.11
CA ASN A 85 6.58 4.16 -8.29
C ASN A 85 5.65 3.79 -7.12
N GLY A 86 4.34 3.93 -7.32
CA GLY A 86 3.33 3.96 -6.26
C GLY A 86 2.96 5.39 -5.88
N GLN A 87 3.83 6.34 -6.20
CA GLN A 87 3.63 7.78 -6.06
C GLN A 87 4.06 8.49 -7.36
N LEU A 88 3.43 9.62 -7.67
CA LEU A 88 3.81 10.44 -8.83
C LEU A 88 4.99 11.35 -8.44
N TRP A 89 6.11 11.24 -9.17
CA TRP A 89 7.36 11.95 -8.89
C TRP A 89 7.83 11.87 -7.42
N ASN A 90 7.42 10.80 -6.74
CA ASN A 90 7.71 10.57 -5.32
C ASN A 90 7.21 11.70 -4.40
N MET A 91 6.07 12.35 -4.75
CA MET A 91 5.52 13.50 -4.03
C MET A 91 4.61 13.12 -2.85
N GLY A 92 4.27 11.86 -2.71
CA GLY A 92 3.29 11.37 -1.73
C GLY A 92 2.03 10.79 -2.41
N ALA A 93 0.99 10.55 -1.61
CA ALA A 93 -0.25 9.96 -2.10
C ALA A 93 -0.96 10.88 -3.11
N ALA A 94 -1.22 10.35 -4.30
CA ALA A 94 -1.97 11.06 -5.33
C ALA A 94 -3.48 11.04 -5.05
N LEU A 95 -4.22 12.03 -5.55
CA LEU A 95 -5.68 12.01 -5.56
C LEU A 95 -6.16 10.95 -6.58
N VAL A 96 -6.90 9.95 -6.13
CA VAL A 96 -7.53 8.97 -7.02
C VAL A 96 -8.96 9.38 -7.32
N LEU A 97 -9.31 9.41 -8.60
CA LEU A 97 -10.66 9.69 -9.06
C LEU A 97 -11.15 8.55 -9.95
N VAL A 98 -12.33 8.01 -9.64
CA VAL A 98 -13.03 7.03 -10.48
C VAL A 98 -14.19 7.75 -11.14
N ASP A 99 -14.17 7.80 -12.47
CA ASP A 99 -15.13 8.57 -13.29
C ASP A 99 -15.28 10.03 -12.82
N GLY A 100 -14.16 10.64 -12.36
CA GLY A 100 -14.09 12.01 -11.88
C GLY A 100 -14.61 12.27 -10.45
N VAL A 101 -14.91 11.22 -9.68
CA VAL A 101 -15.30 11.29 -8.27
C VAL A 101 -14.15 10.77 -7.39
N PRO A 102 -13.76 11.47 -6.29
CA PRO A 102 -12.71 11.02 -5.38
C PRO A 102 -13.09 9.70 -4.70
N ARG A 103 -12.48 8.59 -5.12
CA ARG A 103 -12.75 7.21 -4.68
C ARG A 103 -11.45 6.41 -4.56
N ASP A 104 -11.47 5.33 -3.77
CA ASP A 104 -10.32 4.47 -3.60
C ASP A 104 -10.19 3.50 -4.79
N ALA A 105 -8.97 3.32 -5.31
CA ALA A 105 -8.69 2.42 -6.43
C ALA A 105 -8.89 0.93 -6.09
N ASP A 106 -8.71 0.54 -4.82
CA ASP A 106 -8.72 -0.86 -4.37
C ASP A 106 -10.07 -1.55 -4.55
N ASN A 107 -11.15 -0.76 -4.68
CA ASN A 107 -12.50 -1.27 -4.87
C ASN A 107 -12.89 -1.38 -6.35
N VAL A 108 -12.01 -0.98 -7.26
CA VAL A 108 -12.24 -1.06 -8.71
C VAL A 108 -11.39 -2.18 -9.27
N ILE A 109 -12.02 -3.19 -9.84
CA ILE A 109 -11.29 -4.31 -10.46
C ILE A 109 -10.86 -3.92 -11.88
N PRO A 110 -9.71 -4.44 -12.38
CA PRO A 110 -9.18 -4.06 -13.69
C PRO A 110 -10.17 -4.22 -14.85
N GLU A 111 -11.07 -5.19 -14.74
CA GLU A 111 -12.09 -5.46 -15.76
C GLU A 111 -13.14 -4.34 -15.93
N GLU A 112 -13.33 -3.55 -14.89
CA GLU A 112 -14.24 -2.39 -14.96
C GLU A 112 -13.62 -1.21 -15.71
N ILE A 113 -12.29 -1.23 -15.90
CA ILE A 113 -11.50 -0.07 -16.30
C ILE A 113 -11.28 -0.07 -17.82
N GLU A 114 -11.47 1.07 -18.43
CA GLU A 114 -11.08 1.36 -19.81
C GLU A 114 -9.67 1.93 -19.86
N THR A 115 -9.42 3.03 -19.11
CA THR A 115 -8.14 3.72 -19.07
C THR A 115 -7.79 4.18 -17.66
N ILE A 116 -6.48 4.29 -17.39
CA ILE A 116 -5.95 4.99 -16.22
C ILE A 116 -5.01 6.08 -16.70
N THR A 117 -5.29 7.32 -16.28
CA THR A 117 -4.47 8.49 -16.62
C THR A 117 -3.76 9.00 -15.37
N PHE A 118 -2.47 9.20 -15.48
CA PHE A 118 -1.59 9.69 -14.42
C PHE A 118 -1.25 11.16 -14.70
N LEU A 119 -1.71 12.06 -13.85
CA LEU A 119 -1.51 13.50 -13.92
C LEU A 119 -0.42 13.90 -12.90
N LYS A 120 0.76 14.26 -13.37
CA LYS A 120 1.96 14.50 -12.56
C LYS A 120 2.20 15.98 -12.29
N GLY A 121 2.26 16.79 -13.32
CA GLY A 121 2.63 18.19 -13.27
C GLY A 121 1.55 19.15 -12.79
N ALA A 122 1.96 20.32 -12.33
CA ALA A 122 1.06 21.35 -11.80
C ALA A 122 -0.07 21.75 -12.77
N GLN A 123 0.21 21.86 -14.07
CA GLN A 123 -0.77 22.14 -15.09
C GLN A 123 -1.89 21.10 -15.12
N ALA A 124 -1.53 19.82 -15.03
CA ALA A 124 -2.47 18.72 -15.15
C ALA A 124 -3.42 18.60 -13.94
N VAL A 125 -3.01 19.10 -12.77
CA VAL A 125 -3.73 18.86 -11.51
C VAL A 125 -4.35 20.09 -10.88
N VAL A 126 -3.93 21.31 -11.22
CA VAL A 126 -4.35 22.53 -10.53
C VAL A 126 -5.87 22.75 -10.53
N LEU A 127 -6.57 22.26 -11.56
CA LEU A 127 -8.02 22.37 -11.67
C LEU A 127 -8.78 21.56 -10.60
N TYR A 128 -8.14 20.55 -10.01
CA TYR A 128 -8.68 19.80 -8.85
C TYR A 128 -8.42 20.48 -7.51
N GLY A 129 -7.65 21.56 -7.50
CA GLY A 129 -7.33 22.34 -6.32
C GLY A 129 -6.23 21.72 -5.45
N SER A 130 -6.22 22.08 -4.17
CA SER A 130 -5.15 21.70 -3.22
C SER A 130 -5.03 20.20 -2.99
N THR A 131 -6.11 19.44 -3.08
CA THR A 131 -6.14 18.00 -2.83
C THR A 131 -5.37 17.17 -3.85
N ALA A 132 -5.15 17.69 -5.06
CA ALA A 132 -4.39 17.04 -6.11
C ALA A 132 -2.92 17.50 -6.17
N SER A 133 -2.43 18.21 -5.16
CA SER A 133 -1.06 18.76 -5.18
C SER A 133 0.04 17.69 -5.29
N ASN A 134 -0.20 16.46 -4.89
CA ASN A 134 0.73 15.33 -5.07
C ASN A 134 0.50 14.56 -6.38
N GLY A 135 -0.26 15.11 -7.30
CA GLY A 135 -0.68 14.44 -8.53
C GLY A 135 -2.08 13.85 -8.44
N ALA A 136 -2.60 13.38 -9.56
CA ALA A 136 -3.90 12.70 -9.62
C ALA A 136 -3.84 11.47 -10.51
N ILE A 137 -4.64 10.46 -10.18
CA ILE A 137 -4.81 9.23 -10.95
C ILE A 137 -6.28 9.15 -11.33
N LEU A 138 -6.57 9.22 -12.61
CA LEU A 138 -7.93 9.17 -13.15
C LEU A 138 -8.20 7.76 -13.66
N ILE A 139 -9.16 7.07 -13.08
CA ILE A 139 -9.64 5.76 -13.51
C ILE A 139 -10.95 5.99 -14.25
N SER A 140 -10.95 5.73 -15.56
CA SER A 140 -12.17 5.77 -16.38
C SER A 140 -12.70 4.36 -16.53
N THR A 141 -13.97 4.16 -16.17
CA THR A 141 -14.61 2.85 -16.28
C THR A 141 -15.24 2.66 -17.67
N LYS A 142 -15.37 1.39 -18.07
CA LYS A 142 -15.94 1.00 -19.35
C LYS A 142 -17.36 1.52 -19.54
N ARG A 143 -17.71 1.85 -20.76
CA ARG A 143 -19.02 2.35 -21.15
C ARG A 143 -19.72 1.39 -22.12
N GLY A 144 -21.03 1.55 -22.21
CA GLY A 144 -21.85 0.86 -23.20
C GLY A 144 -21.55 1.32 -24.61
N ARG A 145 -21.90 0.49 -25.60
CA ARG A 145 -21.76 0.80 -27.02
C ARG A 145 -23.12 0.62 -27.73
N ASN A 146 -23.34 1.37 -28.80
CA ASN A 146 -24.49 1.16 -29.66
C ASN A 146 -24.25 -0.08 -30.54
N ALA A 147 -24.44 -1.23 -29.94
CA ALA A 147 -24.23 -2.55 -30.53
C ALA A 147 -25.16 -3.59 -29.88
N ALA A 148 -25.30 -4.74 -30.52
CA ALA A 148 -25.95 -5.90 -29.91
C ALA A 148 -25.26 -6.27 -28.59
N LEU A 149 -26.00 -6.99 -27.73
CA LEU A 149 -25.46 -7.45 -26.46
C LEU A 149 -24.22 -8.34 -26.68
N GLU A 150 -23.11 -7.94 -26.09
CA GLU A 150 -21.89 -8.71 -25.99
C GLU A 150 -21.73 -9.17 -24.52
N VAL A 151 -21.42 -10.43 -24.33
CA VAL A 151 -21.16 -11.01 -23.01
C VAL A 151 -19.75 -11.58 -22.98
N SER A 152 -18.99 -11.22 -21.94
CA SER A 152 -17.66 -11.79 -21.71
C SER A 152 -17.59 -12.36 -20.31
N VAL A 153 -17.15 -13.61 -20.20
CA VAL A 153 -17.01 -14.32 -18.91
C VAL A 153 -15.55 -14.71 -18.75
N ARG A 154 -14.99 -14.46 -17.56
CA ARG A 154 -13.66 -14.88 -17.20
C ARG A 154 -13.67 -15.63 -15.88
N GLY A 155 -12.86 -16.71 -15.80
CA GLY A 155 -12.60 -17.47 -14.58
C GLY A 155 -11.11 -17.71 -14.39
N ASP A 156 -10.64 -17.54 -13.17
CA ASP A 156 -9.23 -17.66 -12.78
C ASP A 156 -9.06 -18.49 -11.52
N VAL A 157 -8.06 -19.35 -11.53
CA VAL A 157 -7.60 -20.10 -10.36
C VAL A 157 -6.13 -19.80 -10.12
N SER A 158 -5.78 -19.38 -8.92
CA SER A 158 -4.41 -19.05 -8.55
C SER A 158 -3.91 -19.90 -7.39
N LEU A 159 -2.70 -20.40 -7.52
CA LEU A 159 -1.92 -21.05 -6.48
C LEU A 159 -0.95 -20.04 -5.87
N TYR A 160 -1.01 -19.86 -4.56
CA TYR A 160 -0.12 -19.00 -3.79
C TYR A 160 0.87 -19.85 -3.00
N THR A 161 2.16 -19.55 -3.11
CA THR A 161 3.23 -20.23 -2.39
C THR A 161 4.07 -19.23 -1.60
N PRO A 162 4.44 -19.51 -0.34
CA PRO A 162 5.31 -18.65 0.45
C PRO A 162 6.68 -18.48 -0.19
N LYS A 163 7.24 -17.25 -0.13
CA LYS A 163 8.60 -16.97 -0.61
C LYS A 163 9.66 -17.45 0.37
N SER A 164 9.49 -17.10 1.65
CA SER A 164 10.44 -17.45 2.72
C SER A 164 9.74 -17.38 4.07
N TYR A 165 10.22 -18.18 5.01
CA TYR A 165 9.89 -18.09 6.43
C TYR A 165 11.10 -17.69 7.25
N PRO A 166 10.93 -16.98 8.39
CA PRO A 166 12.02 -16.74 9.31
C PRO A 166 12.50 -18.06 9.92
N LYS A 167 13.80 -18.20 10.13
CA LYS A 167 14.41 -19.37 10.73
C LYS A 167 14.85 -19.05 12.13
N TYR A 168 14.23 -19.69 13.11
CA TYR A 168 14.59 -19.58 14.52
C TYR A 168 15.32 -20.83 14.98
N LEU A 169 16.06 -20.69 16.08
CA LEU A 169 16.77 -21.80 16.70
C LEU A 169 15.78 -22.74 17.39
N GLY A 170 16.06 -24.03 17.35
CA GLY A 170 15.38 -25.01 18.15
C GLY A 170 15.69 -24.86 19.63
N ALA A 171 14.91 -25.51 20.51
CA ALA A 171 14.94 -25.32 21.94
C ALA A 171 16.33 -25.59 22.55
N ALA A 172 16.98 -26.70 22.20
CA ALA A 172 18.30 -27.07 22.76
C ALA A 172 19.41 -26.09 22.33
N GLU A 173 19.44 -25.66 21.07
CA GLU A 173 20.41 -24.66 20.59
C GLU A 173 20.14 -23.29 21.22
N TYR A 174 18.88 -22.90 21.35
CA TYR A 174 18.49 -21.68 22.07
C TYR A 174 19.03 -21.70 23.52
N MET A 175 18.78 -22.78 24.25
CA MET A 175 19.23 -22.92 25.65
C MET A 175 20.75 -22.81 25.77
N THR A 176 21.49 -23.46 24.86
CA THR A 176 22.97 -23.43 24.83
C THR A 176 23.48 -22.00 24.61
N LEU A 177 22.93 -21.29 23.61
CA LEU A 177 23.33 -19.92 23.26
C LEU A 177 22.84 -18.89 24.26
N TYR A 178 21.69 -19.10 24.86
CA TYR A 178 21.24 -18.26 25.98
C TYR A 178 22.15 -18.39 27.22
N ASN A 179 22.58 -19.60 27.53
CA ASN A 179 23.60 -19.81 28.59
C ASN A 179 24.93 -19.14 28.23
N GLU A 180 25.33 -19.11 26.95
CA GLU A 180 26.51 -18.37 26.49
C GLU A 180 26.31 -16.86 26.70
N ALA A 181 25.17 -16.29 26.29
CA ALA A 181 24.86 -14.89 26.51
C ALA A 181 24.94 -14.49 27.98
N ARG A 182 24.40 -15.32 28.86
CA ARG A 182 24.50 -15.11 30.32
C ARG A 182 25.95 -15.14 30.83
N ARG A 183 26.76 -16.10 30.37
CA ARG A 183 28.21 -16.14 30.74
C ARG A 183 28.94 -14.90 30.25
N ASN A 184 28.63 -14.42 29.04
CA ASN A 184 29.21 -13.18 28.51
C ASN A 184 28.86 -11.96 29.36
N ASP A 185 27.70 -11.97 30.01
CA ASP A 185 27.26 -10.91 30.91
C ASP A 185 27.70 -11.14 32.38
N GLY A 186 28.48 -12.22 32.67
CA GLY A 186 28.94 -12.55 34.03
C GLY A 186 27.87 -13.20 34.91
N LEU A 187 26.81 -13.75 34.30
CA LEU A 187 25.71 -14.41 34.99
C LEU A 187 25.83 -15.92 34.93
N SER A 188 25.28 -16.64 35.93
CA SER A 188 25.23 -18.11 35.93
C SER A 188 24.34 -18.63 34.78
N PRO A 189 24.66 -19.82 34.23
CA PRO A 189 23.79 -20.51 33.28
C PRO A 189 22.36 -20.64 33.80
N ALA A 190 21.38 -20.48 32.90
CA ALA A 190 19.97 -20.58 33.25
C ALA A 190 19.38 -21.97 33.01
N PHE A 191 20.02 -22.77 32.18
CA PHE A 191 19.61 -24.13 31.85
C PHE A 191 20.76 -25.11 32.17
N THR A 192 20.43 -26.28 32.73
CA THR A 192 21.40 -27.34 33.00
C THR A 192 21.72 -28.12 31.71
N ASP A 193 22.88 -28.80 31.70
CA ASP A 193 23.24 -29.69 30.58
C ASP A 193 22.25 -30.84 30.44
N THR A 194 21.63 -31.30 31.53
CA THR A 194 20.56 -32.33 31.52
C THR A 194 19.31 -31.79 30.83
N ASP A 195 18.92 -30.55 31.09
CA ASP A 195 17.78 -29.91 30.38
C ASP A 195 18.05 -29.83 28.88
N ILE A 196 19.22 -29.31 28.51
CA ILE A 196 19.63 -29.18 27.11
C ILE A 196 19.62 -30.54 26.40
N TYR A 197 20.14 -31.58 27.06
CA TYR A 197 20.13 -32.96 26.53
C TYR A 197 18.72 -33.51 26.35
N ASN A 198 17.82 -33.27 27.31
CA ASN A 198 16.43 -33.74 27.22
C ASN A 198 15.71 -33.12 26.04
N TYR A 199 15.85 -31.81 25.82
CA TYR A 199 15.25 -31.15 24.65
C TYR A 199 15.90 -31.59 23.32
N ALA A 200 17.23 -31.79 23.29
CA ALA A 200 17.93 -32.28 22.12
C ALA A 200 17.57 -33.72 21.74
N SER A 201 17.19 -34.56 22.75
CA SER A 201 16.91 -35.96 22.56
C SER A 201 15.68 -36.28 21.75
N GLY A 202 14.69 -35.37 21.72
CA GLY A 202 13.40 -35.57 21.02
C GLY A 202 12.56 -36.73 21.56
N LYS A 203 12.93 -37.36 22.70
CA LYS A 203 12.29 -38.59 23.22
C LYS A 203 10.85 -38.39 23.65
N ASN A 204 10.52 -37.23 24.18
CA ASN A 204 9.17 -36.89 24.60
C ASN A 204 8.86 -35.42 24.21
N PRO A 205 8.30 -35.16 23.02
CA PRO A 205 8.02 -33.79 22.56
C PRO A 205 6.92 -33.09 23.35
N TRP A 206 6.13 -33.83 24.13
CA TRP A 206 5.10 -33.27 25.00
C TRP A 206 5.67 -32.78 26.34
N ARG A 207 6.78 -33.35 26.78
CA ARG A 207 7.50 -32.95 27.98
C ARG A 207 8.58 -31.93 27.70
N TYR A 208 9.29 -32.12 26.57
CA TYR A 208 10.41 -31.29 26.11
C TYR A 208 10.14 -30.75 24.69
N PRO A 209 9.23 -29.77 24.55
CA PRO A 209 8.73 -29.32 23.25
C PRO A 209 9.81 -28.51 22.51
N ASP A 210 9.86 -28.72 21.18
CA ASP A 210 10.61 -27.88 20.24
C ASP A 210 9.67 -27.42 19.14
N ILE A 211 8.96 -26.30 19.38
CA ILE A 211 7.88 -25.84 18.53
C ILE A 211 8.44 -25.08 17.33
N ASN A 212 8.22 -25.62 16.14
CA ASN A 212 8.43 -24.90 14.89
C ASN A 212 7.10 -24.34 14.36
N PHE A 213 6.83 -23.05 14.57
CA PHE A 213 5.62 -22.36 14.09
C PHE A 213 5.46 -22.39 12.57
N PHE A 214 6.50 -22.66 11.81
CA PHE A 214 6.50 -22.67 10.35
C PHE A 214 6.51 -24.06 9.75
N SER A 215 6.17 -25.09 10.57
CA SER A 215 6.02 -26.48 10.09
C SER A 215 4.69 -26.75 9.40
N ASP A 216 4.62 -27.87 8.69
CA ASP A 216 3.40 -28.38 8.04
C ASP A 216 2.29 -28.75 9.04
N ASP A 217 2.62 -28.90 10.34
CA ASP A 217 1.63 -29.09 11.40
C ASP A 217 0.66 -27.90 11.50
N TYR A 218 1.15 -26.71 11.22
CA TYR A 218 0.42 -25.45 11.40
C TYR A 218 0.11 -24.73 10.10
N LEU A 219 0.92 -24.93 9.05
CA LEU A 219 0.83 -24.21 7.80
C LEU A 219 0.64 -25.12 6.60
N ARG A 220 -0.14 -24.68 5.64
CA ARG A 220 -0.21 -25.29 4.31
C ARG A 220 0.98 -24.83 3.48
N ASN A 221 1.46 -25.69 2.58
CA ASN A 221 2.50 -25.34 1.63
C ASN A 221 2.03 -24.35 0.54
N HIS A 222 0.71 -24.20 0.39
CA HIS A 222 0.07 -23.30 -0.56
C HIS A 222 -1.36 -22.94 -0.13
N SER A 223 -1.86 -21.83 -0.69
CA SER A 223 -3.28 -21.46 -0.59
C SER A 223 -3.85 -21.21 -1.98
N TRP A 224 -5.18 -21.22 -2.09
CA TRP A 224 -5.88 -21.04 -3.34
C TRP A 224 -6.63 -19.71 -3.38
N ARG A 225 -6.75 -19.17 -4.60
CA ARG A 225 -7.62 -18.04 -4.89
C ARG A 225 -8.43 -18.33 -6.14
N TYR A 226 -9.68 -17.92 -6.13
CA TYR A 226 -10.63 -18.09 -7.22
C TYR A 226 -11.23 -16.74 -7.58
N GLU A 227 -11.25 -16.40 -8.86
CA GLU A 227 -11.93 -15.23 -9.38
C GLU A 227 -12.83 -15.61 -10.54
N GLY A 228 -14.02 -15.00 -10.59
CA GLY A 228 -14.96 -15.17 -11.68
C GLY A 228 -15.63 -13.85 -11.99
N GLN A 229 -15.78 -13.53 -13.29
CA GLN A 229 -16.33 -12.25 -13.71
C GLN A 229 -17.18 -12.43 -14.96
N ALA A 230 -18.30 -11.69 -15.01
CA ALA A 230 -19.16 -11.59 -16.16
C ALA A 230 -19.39 -10.12 -16.51
N GLN A 231 -19.16 -9.75 -17.76
CA GLN A 231 -19.34 -8.42 -18.32
C GLN A 231 -20.42 -8.46 -19.40
N PHE A 232 -21.25 -7.42 -19.42
CA PHE A 232 -22.34 -7.24 -20.37
C PHE A 232 -22.24 -5.84 -20.96
N THR A 233 -22.15 -5.74 -22.27
CA THR A 233 -22.04 -4.45 -22.98
C THR A 233 -23.02 -4.44 -24.13
N GLY A 234 -23.72 -3.33 -24.32
CA GLY A 234 -24.64 -3.22 -25.43
C GLY A 234 -25.45 -1.91 -25.39
N GLY A 235 -26.42 -1.83 -26.24
CA GLY A 235 -27.38 -0.72 -26.26
C GLY A 235 -27.87 -0.32 -27.64
N GLY A 236 -28.59 0.78 -27.69
CA GLY A 236 -29.17 1.36 -28.89
C GLY A 236 -28.95 2.88 -28.98
N LYS A 237 -29.67 3.50 -29.88
CA LYS A 237 -29.53 4.97 -30.18
C LYS A 237 -29.89 5.87 -28.98
N PHE A 238 -30.79 5.41 -28.09
CA PHE A 238 -31.27 6.17 -26.93
C PHE A 238 -30.46 5.92 -25.67
N ALA A 239 -30.05 4.66 -25.42
CA ALA A 239 -29.31 4.28 -24.23
C ALA A 239 -28.28 3.18 -24.54
N THR A 240 -27.09 3.34 -23.98
CA THR A 240 -26.07 2.29 -23.98
C THR A 240 -25.72 1.92 -22.54
N PHE A 241 -25.30 0.67 -22.33
CA PHE A 241 -25.01 0.19 -20.98
C PHE A 241 -23.78 -0.71 -20.94
N TYR A 242 -23.09 -0.65 -19.81
CA TYR A 242 -22.08 -1.59 -19.39
C TYR A 242 -22.47 -2.11 -18.01
N ALA A 243 -22.41 -3.41 -17.80
CA ALA A 243 -22.62 -4.03 -16.49
C ALA A 243 -21.54 -5.08 -16.22
N LEU A 244 -21.15 -5.23 -14.95
CA LEU A 244 -20.19 -6.24 -14.50
C LEU A 244 -20.63 -6.83 -13.18
N VAL A 245 -20.42 -8.14 -13.04
CA VAL A 245 -20.49 -8.89 -11.78
C VAL A 245 -19.17 -9.64 -11.61
N GLY A 246 -18.49 -9.40 -10.49
CA GLY A 246 -17.20 -10.02 -10.17
C GLY A 246 -17.27 -10.72 -8.80
N LEU A 247 -16.77 -11.94 -8.73
CA LEU A 247 -16.64 -12.75 -7.52
C LEU A 247 -15.16 -13.02 -7.27
N TYR A 248 -14.75 -12.93 -6.01
CA TYR A 248 -13.40 -13.20 -5.54
C TYR A 248 -13.47 -14.01 -4.25
N HIS A 249 -12.65 -15.04 -4.15
CA HIS A 249 -12.44 -15.80 -2.92
C HIS A 249 -10.96 -16.16 -2.78
N SER A 250 -10.41 -16.01 -1.58
CA SER A 250 -9.03 -16.39 -1.26
C SER A 250 -8.99 -17.10 0.08
N ASP A 251 -8.35 -18.27 0.10
CA ASP A 251 -8.05 -19.03 1.32
C ASP A 251 -6.85 -18.46 2.05
N ASP A 252 -6.73 -18.80 3.35
CA ASP A 252 -5.52 -18.55 4.15
C ASP A 252 -4.58 -19.76 4.10
N ILE A 253 -3.35 -19.55 4.57
CA ILE A 253 -2.31 -20.57 4.66
C ILE A 253 -2.35 -21.35 5.97
N LEU A 254 -3.01 -20.85 7.02
CA LEU A 254 -3.14 -21.53 8.31
C LEU A 254 -3.90 -22.85 8.17
N ASN A 255 -3.41 -23.94 8.79
CA ASN A 255 -3.89 -25.31 8.56
C ASN A 255 -4.51 -25.98 9.78
N PHE A 256 -4.68 -25.28 10.90
CA PHE A 256 -5.24 -25.86 12.11
C PHE A 256 -6.28 -24.97 12.77
N GLY A 257 -7.12 -25.55 13.62
CA GLY A 257 -8.16 -24.87 14.36
C GLY A 257 -9.07 -24.00 13.47
N GLU A 258 -9.43 -22.84 13.97
CA GLU A 258 -10.22 -21.82 13.26
C GLU A 258 -9.51 -21.23 12.04
N GLY A 259 -8.16 -21.25 12.03
CA GLY A 259 -7.37 -20.76 10.91
C GLY A 259 -7.65 -21.47 9.58
N LYS A 260 -8.13 -22.74 9.62
CA LYS A 260 -8.57 -23.46 8.42
C LYS A 260 -9.71 -22.77 7.67
N ASN A 261 -10.51 -21.98 8.39
CA ASN A 261 -11.69 -21.29 7.90
C ASN A 261 -11.44 -19.81 7.55
N ASN A 262 -10.20 -19.32 7.76
CA ASN A 262 -9.82 -17.97 7.39
C ASN A 262 -9.90 -17.77 5.89
N GLY A 263 -10.24 -16.56 5.48
CA GLY A 263 -10.30 -16.24 4.08
C GLY A 263 -11.08 -14.96 3.77
N THR A 264 -10.95 -14.52 2.55
CA THR A 264 -11.57 -13.29 2.04
C THR A 264 -12.55 -13.60 0.92
N THR A 265 -13.72 -13.00 0.96
CA THR A 265 -14.71 -13.07 -0.13
C THR A 265 -15.11 -11.66 -0.53
N ARG A 266 -15.16 -11.37 -1.84
CA ARG A 266 -15.59 -10.09 -2.39
C ARG A 266 -16.55 -10.30 -3.56
N LEU A 267 -17.64 -9.54 -3.58
CA LEU A 267 -18.55 -9.40 -4.71
C LEU A 267 -18.50 -7.95 -5.17
N ASN A 268 -18.21 -7.73 -6.44
CA ASN A 268 -18.30 -6.45 -7.12
C ASN A 268 -19.45 -6.46 -8.12
N VAL A 269 -20.25 -5.40 -8.13
CA VAL A 269 -21.28 -5.17 -9.12
C VAL A 269 -21.15 -3.74 -9.62
N ARG A 270 -21.12 -3.55 -10.95
CA ARG A 270 -21.11 -2.23 -11.58
C ARG A 270 -22.15 -2.14 -12.67
N GLY A 271 -22.77 -0.97 -12.80
CA GLY A 271 -23.65 -0.61 -13.91
C GLY A 271 -23.38 0.83 -14.36
N ASN A 272 -23.05 1.03 -15.62
CA ASN A 272 -22.87 2.33 -16.24
C ASN A 272 -23.88 2.45 -17.39
N ILE A 273 -24.66 3.52 -17.41
CA ILE A 273 -25.68 3.78 -18.43
C ILE A 273 -25.44 5.18 -19.00
N ASP A 274 -25.31 5.29 -20.29
CA ASP A 274 -25.28 6.55 -21.01
C ASP A 274 -26.59 6.74 -21.76
N LEU A 275 -27.18 7.95 -21.65
CA LEU A 275 -28.49 8.31 -22.19
C LEU A 275 -28.33 9.43 -23.20
N ARG A 276 -28.89 9.27 -24.38
CA ARG A 276 -29.05 10.31 -25.39
C ARG A 276 -30.53 10.70 -25.48
N LEU A 277 -30.90 11.71 -24.70
CA LEU A 277 -32.32 12.15 -24.63
C LEU A 277 -32.74 12.86 -25.91
N ASN A 278 -31.83 13.65 -26.47
CA ASN A 278 -31.96 14.29 -27.77
C ASN A 278 -30.59 14.81 -28.26
N ASP A 279 -30.54 15.58 -29.36
CA ASP A 279 -29.27 16.00 -29.97
C ASP A 279 -28.47 17.01 -29.11
N TRP A 280 -29.10 17.68 -28.14
CA TRP A 280 -28.44 18.65 -27.29
C TRP A 280 -28.41 18.26 -25.79
N VAL A 281 -29.08 17.14 -25.40
CA VAL A 281 -29.11 16.66 -24.01
C VAL A 281 -28.65 15.22 -23.97
N THR A 282 -27.53 14.98 -23.28
CA THR A 282 -27.05 13.63 -22.92
C THR A 282 -26.89 13.55 -21.42
N GLY A 283 -27.02 12.35 -20.86
CA GLY A 283 -26.84 12.11 -19.44
C GLY A 283 -26.15 10.77 -19.20
N TRP A 284 -25.73 10.56 -17.99
CA TRP A 284 -25.18 9.26 -17.56
C TRP A 284 -25.55 8.97 -16.12
N VAL A 285 -25.59 7.67 -15.81
CA VAL A 285 -25.74 7.16 -14.45
C VAL A 285 -24.73 6.04 -14.24
N ASN A 286 -23.94 6.14 -13.21
CA ASN A 286 -22.99 5.12 -12.80
C ASN A 286 -23.36 4.64 -11.41
N THR A 287 -23.33 3.34 -11.22
CA THR A 287 -23.53 2.73 -9.90
C THR A 287 -22.53 1.60 -9.69
N SER A 288 -22.03 1.46 -8.50
CA SER A 288 -21.29 0.26 -8.13
C SER A 288 -21.55 -0.15 -6.68
N ALA A 289 -21.48 -1.43 -6.42
CA ALA A 289 -21.61 -2.01 -5.09
C ALA A 289 -20.47 -3.01 -4.86
N THR A 290 -19.79 -2.88 -3.72
CA THR A 290 -18.78 -3.84 -3.29
C THR A 290 -19.17 -4.41 -1.94
N PHE A 291 -19.23 -5.72 -1.87
CA PHE A 291 -19.48 -6.51 -0.66
C PHE A 291 -18.20 -7.27 -0.34
N TYR A 292 -17.61 -6.95 0.80
CA TYR A 292 -16.34 -7.53 1.21
C TYR A 292 -16.47 -8.14 2.60
N ASP A 293 -16.06 -9.39 2.74
CA ASP A 293 -16.03 -10.14 3.99
C ASP A 293 -14.64 -10.77 4.15
N ASN A 294 -13.97 -10.50 5.26
CA ASN A 294 -12.71 -11.13 5.63
C ASN A 294 -12.88 -11.81 6.98
N ARG A 295 -12.78 -13.14 6.99
CA ARG A 295 -12.82 -13.94 8.22
C ARG A 295 -11.40 -14.27 8.66
N SER A 296 -11.14 -14.09 9.94
CA SER A 296 -9.87 -14.43 10.59
C SER A 296 -10.11 -15.07 11.94
N ASP A 297 -9.19 -15.90 12.38
CA ASP A 297 -9.12 -16.36 13.77
C ASP A 297 -8.82 -15.21 14.74
N LEU A 298 -8.86 -15.48 16.04
CA LEU A 298 -8.56 -14.52 17.10
C LEU A 298 -7.17 -14.73 17.72
N SER A 299 -6.34 -15.57 17.12
CA SER A 299 -4.98 -15.76 17.59
C SER A 299 -4.08 -14.62 17.13
N ASN A 300 -2.98 -14.44 17.84
CA ASN A 300 -1.87 -13.58 17.43
C ASN A 300 -0.71 -14.41 16.87
N TYR A 301 -1.02 -15.51 16.18
CA TYR A 301 -0.10 -16.56 15.73
C TYR A 301 1.17 -16.01 15.05
N TRP A 302 1.01 -15.11 14.08
CA TRP A 302 2.16 -14.56 13.36
C TRP A 302 3.07 -13.70 14.24
N SER A 303 2.51 -12.92 15.15
CA SER A 303 3.27 -12.11 16.10
C SER A 303 4.03 -13.00 17.07
N GLU A 304 3.35 -13.99 17.65
CA GLU A 304 3.95 -14.91 18.61
C GLU A 304 5.01 -15.83 17.97
N SER A 305 4.83 -16.18 16.70
CA SER A 305 5.83 -16.94 15.94
C SER A 305 7.20 -16.28 15.89
N SER A 306 7.27 -14.96 16.04
CA SER A 306 8.52 -14.20 16.04
C SER A 306 9.06 -13.81 17.41
N THR A 307 8.24 -13.91 18.45
CA THR A 307 8.58 -13.42 19.79
C THR A 307 8.61 -14.50 20.85
N MET A 308 7.76 -15.54 20.75
CA MET A 308 7.67 -16.60 21.73
C MET A 308 8.94 -17.46 21.72
N ARG A 309 9.66 -17.44 22.84
CA ARG A 309 10.87 -18.24 23.06
C ARG A 309 10.53 -19.73 23.14
N PRO A 310 11.43 -20.63 22.69
CA PRO A 310 11.21 -22.08 22.81
C PRO A 310 11.02 -22.54 24.26
N THR A 311 11.71 -21.91 25.19
CA THR A 311 11.59 -22.14 26.65
C THR A 311 11.98 -20.90 27.42
N VAL A 312 11.54 -20.80 28.67
CA VAL A 312 11.82 -19.69 29.58
C VAL A 312 12.46 -20.24 30.82
N PRO A 313 13.60 -19.68 31.28
CA PRO A 313 14.28 -20.15 32.51
C PRO A 313 13.33 -20.16 33.71
N GLY A 314 13.28 -21.30 34.43
CA GLY A 314 12.48 -21.45 35.64
C GLY A 314 10.97 -21.54 35.43
N ALA A 315 10.50 -21.57 34.17
CA ALA A 315 9.08 -21.72 33.84
C ALA A 315 8.82 -23.08 33.16
N ALA A 316 7.60 -23.59 33.31
CA ALA A 316 7.18 -24.77 32.57
C ALA A 316 7.13 -24.45 31.04
N PRO A 317 7.55 -25.41 30.18
CA PRO A 317 7.50 -25.23 28.75
C PRO A 317 6.06 -25.21 28.24
N LEU A 318 5.76 -24.33 27.29
CA LEU A 318 4.49 -24.37 26.60
C LEU A 318 4.44 -25.54 25.63
N VAL A 319 3.44 -26.39 25.81
CA VAL A 319 3.07 -27.44 24.86
C VAL A 319 1.74 -27.05 24.23
N PRO A 320 1.60 -27.06 22.90
CA PRO A 320 0.32 -26.68 22.26
C PRO A 320 -0.85 -27.53 22.68
N LEU A 321 -0.64 -28.84 22.78
CA LEU A 321 -1.62 -29.86 23.13
C LEU A 321 -1.03 -30.83 24.14
N ILE A 322 -1.86 -31.34 25.08
CA ILE A 322 -1.47 -32.34 26.11
C ILE A 322 -2.21 -33.65 25.79
N PRO A 323 -1.49 -34.75 25.55
CA PRO A 323 -2.09 -36.04 25.20
C PRO A 323 -2.77 -36.68 26.41
N LEU A 324 -4.02 -37.12 26.25
CA LEU A 324 -4.81 -37.77 27.31
C LEU A 324 -4.28 -39.16 27.65
N ASP A 325 -3.69 -39.85 26.70
CA ASP A 325 -3.14 -41.20 26.86
C ASP A 325 -1.83 -41.25 27.68
N ALA A 326 -1.24 -40.08 27.95
CA ALA A 326 -0.08 -39.95 28.85
C ALA A 326 -0.47 -39.74 30.32
N ILE A 327 -1.75 -39.49 30.61
CA ILE A 327 -2.24 -39.27 31.98
C ILE A 327 -2.27 -40.63 32.71
N GLU A 328 -1.72 -40.66 33.92
CA GLU A 328 -1.76 -41.85 34.77
C GLU A 328 -3.22 -42.29 35.02
N GLU A 329 -3.52 -43.58 34.84
CA GLU A 329 -4.89 -44.13 35.00
C GLU A 329 -5.42 -43.92 36.45
N GLY A 330 -4.53 -43.90 37.46
CA GLY A 330 -4.87 -43.66 38.85
C GLY A 330 -5.00 -42.21 39.28
N ASP A 331 -4.75 -41.25 38.41
CA ASP A 331 -4.88 -39.79 38.70
C ASP A 331 -6.33 -39.30 38.51
N GLU A 332 -7.16 -39.60 39.52
CA GLU A 332 -8.58 -39.23 39.54
C GLU A 332 -8.79 -37.73 39.37
N ASN A 333 -7.88 -36.88 39.94
CA ASN A 333 -8.01 -35.43 39.86
C ASN A 333 -7.83 -34.93 38.44
N SER A 334 -6.82 -35.39 37.74
CA SER A 334 -6.60 -35.03 36.33
C SER A 334 -7.76 -35.49 35.45
N TRP A 335 -8.27 -36.71 35.67
CA TRP A 335 -9.43 -37.20 34.92
C TRP A 335 -10.73 -36.44 35.18
N ILE A 336 -10.92 -35.90 36.42
CA ILE A 336 -12.04 -35.01 36.72
C ILE A 336 -11.89 -33.71 35.89
N LEU A 337 -10.68 -33.14 35.75
CA LEU A 337 -10.47 -31.96 34.93
C LEU A 337 -10.71 -32.23 33.45
N VAL A 338 -10.26 -33.38 32.95
CA VAL A 338 -10.51 -33.84 31.56
C VAL A 338 -12.00 -33.93 31.29
N ASN A 339 -12.72 -34.62 32.16
CA ASN A 339 -14.19 -34.89 32.00
C ASN A 339 -15.02 -33.59 32.10
N ASN A 340 -14.52 -32.60 32.80
CA ASN A 340 -15.15 -31.29 32.94
C ASN A 340 -14.65 -30.27 31.90
N SER A 341 -13.67 -30.63 31.07
CA SER A 341 -13.21 -29.75 30.00
C SER A 341 -14.23 -29.71 28.87
N ARG A 342 -14.57 -28.50 28.44
CA ARG A 342 -15.45 -28.30 27.29
C ARG A 342 -14.73 -28.51 25.97
N TYR A 343 -13.45 -28.24 25.94
CA TYR A 343 -12.66 -28.23 24.72
C TYR A 343 -11.58 -29.31 24.77
N VAL A 344 -11.93 -30.50 24.28
CA VAL A 344 -10.97 -31.58 24.03
C VAL A 344 -10.75 -31.67 22.52
N VAL A 345 -9.54 -31.37 22.07
CA VAL A 345 -9.18 -31.37 20.64
C VAL A 345 -9.11 -32.80 20.14
N ASP A 346 -9.85 -33.11 19.07
CA ASP A 346 -9.95 -34.42 18.43
C ASP A 346 -10.31 -35.55 19.41
N GLY A 347 -10.92 -35.27 20.56
CA GLY A 347 -11.23 -36.23 21.61
C GLY A 347 -9.99 -36.85 22.30
N ARG A 348 -8.78 -36.31 22.09
CA ARG A 348 -7.51 -36.90 22.50
C ARG A 348 -6.56 -35.94 23.19
N TYR A 349 -6.78 -34.61 23.11
CA TYR A 349 -5.85 -33.63 23.63
C TYR A 349 -6.55 -32.55 24.42
N LEU A 350 -5.98 -32.16 25.58
CA LEU A 350 -6.29 -30.89 26.24
C LEU A 350 -5.48 -29.76 25.61
N LEU A 351 -6.00 -28.55 25.70
CA LEU A 351 -5.29 -27.34 25.29
C LEU A 351 -4.12 -27.08 26.23
N GLY A 352 -2.91 -27.06 25.70
CA GLY A 352 -1.72 -26.73 26.47
C GLY A 352 -1.66 -25.26 26.86
N GLY A 353 -1.12 -25.00 28.04
CA GLY A 353 -0.85 -23.66 28.56
C GLY A 353 0.11 -23.72 29.73
N THR A 354 0.54 -22.57 30.21
CA THR A 354 1.38 -22.44 31.39
C THR A 354 0.93 -21.21 32.17
N GLN A 355 1.45 -21.02 33.36
CA GLN A 355 1.16 -19.81 34.12
C GLN A 355 1.57 -18.53 33.38
N LEU A 356 2.62 -18.56 32.57
CA LEU A 356 3.04 -17.43 31.73
C LEU A 356 2.19 -17.27 30.47
N HIS A 357 1.68 -18.38 29.94
CA HIS A 357 0.96 -18.43 28.67
C HIS A 357 -0.42 -19.09 28.87
N GLN A 358 -1.23 -18.52 29.77
CA GLN A 358 -2.60 -18.97 30.05
C GLN A 358 -3.51 -18.77 28.85
N THR A 359 -3.26 -17.70 28.09
CA THR A 359 -3.76 -17.50 26.74
C THR A 359 -2.58 -17.58 25.79
N ASN A 360 -2.69 -18.32 24.72
CA ASN A 360 -1.62 -18.52 23.76
C ASN A 360 -2.18 -18.72 22.35
N PRO A 361 -1.38 -18.54 21.31
CA PRO A 361 -1.87 -18.57 19.93
C PRO A 361 -2.44 -19.93 19.52
N PHE A 362 -1.95 -21.04 20.08
CA PHE A 362 -2.44 -22.38 19.75
C PHE A 362 -3.84 -22.60 20.32
N ALA A 363 -4.04 -22.36 21.61
CA ALA A 363 -5.34 -22.51 22.24
C ALA A 363 -6.37 -21.53 21.65
N ALA A 364 -5.98 -20.29 21.38
CA ALA A 364 -6.81 -19.30 20.72
C ALA A 364 -7.25 -19.75 19.32
N MET A 365 -6.33 -20.35 18.57
CA MET A 365 -6.60 -20.88 17.23
C MET A 365 -7.58 -22.06 17.27
N TYR A 366 -7.44 -22.98 18.23
CA TYR A 366 -8.32 -24.13 18.34
C TYR A 366 -9.74 -23.76 18.79
N VAL A 367 -9.88 -22.83 19.76
CA VAL A 367 -11.17 -22.63 20.46
C VAL A 367 -11.53 -21.20 20.75
N GLY A 368 -10.64 -20.24 20.53
CA GLY A 368 -10.85 -18.82 20.86
C GLY A 368 -12.00 -18.17 20.10
N GLY A 369 -12.40 -18.77 18.99
CA GLY A 369 -13.44 -18.24 18.10
C GLY A 369 -12.88 -17.53 16.87
N TYR A 370 -13.64 -16.61 16.31
CA TYR A 370 -13.25 -15.92 15.07
C TYR A 370 -13.74 -14.48 15.06
N SER A 371 -13.13 -13.69 14.19
CA SER A 371 -13.62 -12.39 13.78
C SER A 371 -13.92 -12.36 12.29
N LYS A 372 -14.90 -11.53 11.90
CA LYS A 372 -15.26 -11.29 10.52
C LYS A 372 -15.40 -9.80 10.30
N TRP A 373 -14.44 -9.23 9.58
CA TRP A 373 -14.56 -7.85 9.11
C TRP A 373 -15.43 -7.80 7.86
N THR A 374 -16.45 -6.95 7.91
CA THR A 374 -17.44 -6.77 6.85
C THR A 374 -17.38 -5.33 6.36
N SER A 375 -17.29 -5.13 5.03
CA SER A 375 -17.43 -3.82 4.39
C SER A 375 -18.50 -3.87 3.31
N ARG A 376 -19.32 -2.84 3.26
CA ARG A 376 -20.37 -2.65 2.28
C ARG A 376 -20.24 -1.26 1.70
N GLN A 377 -19.94 -1.18 0.41
CA GLN A 377 -19.74 0.07 -0.28
C GLN A 377 -20.78 0.20 -1.40
N LEU A 378 -21.43 1.35 -1.44
CA LEU A 378 -22.33 1.75 -2.51
C LEU A 378 -21.84 3.07 -3.07
N GLN A 379 -21.70 3.15 -4.38
CA GLN A 379 -21.27 4.35 -5.10
C GLN A 379 -22.29 4.66 -6.18
N PHE A 380 -22.66 5.91 -6.25
CA PHE A 380 -23.60 6.41 -7.23
C PHE A 380 -23.15 7.77 -7.73
N ASP A 381 -23.12 7.95 -9.03
CA ASP A 381 -22.98 9.26 -9.65
C ASP A 381 -23.85 9.37 -10.91
N ALA A 382 -24.34 10.56 -11.13
CA ALA A 382 -25.10 10.89 -12.31
C ALA A 382 -24.74 12.28 -12.80
N GLY A 383 -24.91 12.50 -14.08
CA GLY A 383 -24.67 13.79 -14.68
C GLY A 383 -25.45 14.02 -15.96
N ILE A 384 -25.44 15.28 -16.34
CA ILE A 384 -26.10 15.77 -17.58
C ILE A 384 -25.14 16.66 -18.34
N ARG A 385 -25.17 16.55 -19.65
CA ARG A 385 -24.44 17.42 -20.58
C ARG A 385 -25.42 18.08 -21.51
N LEU A 386 -25.34 19.39 -21.58
CA LEU A 386 -26.20 20.24 -22.45
C LEU A 386 -25.33 20.88 -23.53
N GLY A 387 -25.63 20.62 -24.79
CA GLY A 387 -25.08 21.35 -25.91
C GLY A 387 -25.77 22.71 -26.03
N LEU A 388 -25.02 23.78 -25.92
CA LEU A 388 -25.53 25.14 -25.97
C LEU A 388 -25.14 25.87 -27.28
N ASP A 389 -24.90 25.13 -28.33
CA ASP A 389 -24.46 25.63 -29.65
C ASP A 389 -25.39 26.69 -30.24
N LYS A 390 -26.69 26.65 -29.90
CA LYS A 390 -27.67 27.68 -30.27
C LYS A 390 -27.42 29.05 -29.62
N LEU A 391 -26.78 29.07 -28.46
CA LEU A 391 -26.38 30.30 -27.75
C LEU A 391 -25.01 30.78 -28.23
N LEU A 392 -24.07 29.86 -28.25
CA LEU A 392 -22.70 30.11 -28.69
C LEU A 392 -22.14 28.82 -29.29
N PRO A 393 -21.76 28.79 -30.58
CA PRO A 393 -21.19 27.60 -31.20
C PRO A 393 -19.98 27.07 -30.42
N GLY A 394 -20.00 25.79 -30.07
CA GLY A 394 -18.96 25.13 -29.27
C GLY A 394 -19.10 25.29 -27.76
N LEU A 395 -20.20 25.87 -27.28
CA LEU A 395 -20.47 25.98 -25.84
C LEU A 395 -21.23 24.73 -25.34
N ARG A 396 -20.78 24.19 -24.18
CA ARG A 396 -21.46 23.11 -23.46
C ARG A 396 -21.56 23.44 -21.98
N PHE A 397 -22.57 22.91 -21.33
CA PHE A 397 -22.68 22.88 -19.89
C PHE A 397 -22.72 21.41 -19.40
N VAL A 398 -21.97 21.09 -18.37
CA VAL A 398 -21.95 19.76 -17.76
C VAL A 398 -22.18 19.92 -16.26
N ALA A 399 -23.11 19.15 -15.72
CA ALA A 399 -23.31 19.05 -14.28
C ALA A 399 -23.23 17.59 -13.84
N ARG A 400 -22.67 17.36 -12.65
CA ARG A 400 -22.51 16.04 -12.02
C ARG A 400 -22.79 16.11 -10.53
N GLY A 401 -23.45 15.07 -10.03
CA GLY A 401 -23.60 14.82 -8.60
C GLY A 401 -23.19 13.38 -8.26
N ALA A 402 -22.58 13.16 -7.11
CA ALA A 402 -22.19 11.85 -6.63
C ALA A 402 -22.50 11.68 -5.13
N VAL A 403 -22.90 10.48 -4.77
CA VAL A 403 -23.16 10.04 -3.39
C VAL A 403 -22.53 8.67 -3.20
N ASP A 404 -21.55 8.59 -2.32
CA ASP A 404 -20.90 7.33 -1.95
C ASP A 404 -21.14 7.05 -0.48
N TYR A 405 -21.46 5.80 -0.18
CA TYR A 405 -21.72 5.32 1.16
C TYR A 405 -20.91 4.05 1.42
N ASN A 406 -20.11 4.05 2.47
CA ASN A 406 -19.31 2.91 2.88
C ASN A 406 -19.54 2.66 4.37
N THR A 407 -19.96 1.46 4.72
CA THR A 407 -20.03 0.99 6.11
C THR A 407 -19.08 -0.18 6.30
N SER A 408 -18.43 -0.22 7.43
CA SER A 408 -17.63 -1.38 7.84
C SER A 408 -17.83 -1.65 9.33
N TYR A 409 -17.74 -2.90 9.71
CA TYR A 409 -17.80 -3.35 11.09
C TYR A 409 -17.14 -4.73 11.23
N THR A 410 -16.75 -5.07 12.44
CA THR A 410 -16.23 -6.39 12.78
C THR A 410 -17.25 -7.11 13.64
N THR A 411 -17.63 -8.31 13.25
CA THR A 411 -18.35 -9.24 14.10
C THR A 411 -17.40 -10.29 14.64
N SER A 412 -17.50 -10.64 15.92
CA SER A 412 -16.65 -11.67 16.51
C SER A 412 -17.41 -12.53 17.49
N ILE A 413 -16.97 -13.77 17.58
CA ILE A 413 -17.34 -14.70 18.66
C ILE A 413 -16.06 -14.95 19.44
N ASN A 414 -16.01 -14.48 20.67
CA ASN A 414 -14.85 -14.59 21.55
C ASN A 414 -15.18 -15.60 22.64
N ASN A 415 -14.60 -16.77 22.58
CA ASN A 415 -14.73 -17.78 23.61
C ASN A 415 -13.70 -17.54 24.71
N THR A 416 -14.10 -17.77 25.96
CA THR A 416 -13.17 -17.97 27.06
C THR A 416 -12.89 -19.46 27.14
N TYR A 417 -11.63 -19.82 27.32
CA TYR A 417 -11.21 -21.22 27.38
C TYR A 417 -10.21 -21.44 28.51
N ALA A 418 -10.24 -22.67 29.03
CA ALA A 418 -9.21 -23.14 29.92
C ALA A 418 -8.02 -23.68 29.16
N THR A 419 -6.81 -23.48 29.70
CA THR A 419 -5.59 -24.17 29.27
C THR A 419 -5.04 -24.97 30.42
N TYR A 420 -4.19 -25.94 30.11
CA TYR A 420 -3.72 -26.90 31.08
C TYR A 420 -2.20 -27.02 30.99
N GLN A 421 -1.57 -27.23 32.14
CA GLN A 421 -0.13 -27.54 32.28
C GLN A 421 0.02 -28.91 32.86
N ALA A 422 0.79 -29.79 32.22
CA ALA A 422 1.06 -31.12 32.69
C ALA A 422 2.30 -31.16 33.58
N SER A 423 2.23 -31.87 34.72
CA SER A 423 3.36 -32.30 35.55
C SER A 423 3.75 -33.71 35.16
N TRP A 424 5.04 -33.91 34.86
CA TRP A 424 5.55 -35.17 34.34
C TRP A 424 6.41 -35.92 35.36
N SER A 425 6.21 -37.22 35.45
CA SER A 425 7.09 -38.14 36.16
C SER A 425 7.65 -39.17 35.19
N HIS A 426 8.85 -39.70 35.54
CA HIS A 426 9.45 -40.80 34.80
C HIS A 426 9.47 -42.03 35.72
N TYR A 427 8.69 -43.04 35.39
CA TYR A 427 8.57 -44.26 36.16
C TYR A 427 8.59 -45.50 35.28
N ASN A 428 9.32 -46.51 35.64
CA ASN A 428 9.46 -47.78 34.88
C ASN A 428 9.80 -47.58 33.39
N GLY A 429 10.66 -46.59 33.10
CA GLY A 429 11.05 -46.30 31.71
C GLY A 429 10.03 -45.58 30.86
N LYS A 430 8.92 -45.13 31.44
CA LYS A 430 7.88 -44.34 30.79
C LYS A 430 7.75 -42.96 31.44
N ASP A 431 7.55 -41.96 30.61
CA ASP A 431 7.07 -40.65 31.05
C ASP A 431 5.54 -40.69 31.13
N MET A 432 5.00 -40.27 32.28
CA MET A 432 3.57 -40.19 32.52
C MET A 432 3.21 -38.84 33.12
N ILE A 433 2.01 -38.35 32.85
CA ILE A 433 1.45 -37.14 33.47
C ILE A 433 0.83 -37.59 34.81
N THR A 434 1.31 -36.99 35.87
CA THR A 434 0.92 -37.34 37.27
C THR A 434 0.10 -36.22 37.91
N ASP A 435 -0.05 -35.08 37.28
CA ASP A 435 -0.91 -34.02 37.74
C ASP A 435 -1.15 -33.02 36.59
N ILE A 436 -2.31 -32.39 36.56
CA ILE A 436 -2.71 -31.35 35.61
C ILE A 436 -3.18 -30.12 36.36
N THR A 437 -2.52 -28.99 36.09
CA THR A 437 -2.95 -27.68 36.58
C THR A 437 -3.81 -26.98 35.52
N LYS A 438 -5.01 -26.53 35.91
CA LYS A 438 -5.93 -25.80 35.08
C LYS A 438 -5.76 -24.29 35.24
N PHE A 439 -5.74 -23.55 34.12
CA PHE A 439 -5.77 -22.08 34.06
C PHE A 439 -7.02 -21.62 33.31
N GLY A 440 -7.73 -20.67 33.91
CA GLY A 440 -8.92 -20.13 33.32
C GLY A 440 -10.18 -21.01 33.39
N ASN A 441 -11.22 -20.65 32.71
CA ASN A 441 -12.49 -21.35 32.65
C ASN A 441 -13.02 -21.46 31.22
N ASP A 442 -13.73 -22.53 30.93
CA ASP A 442 -14.38 -22.75 29.66
C ASP A 442 -15.74 -22.07 29.61
N LEU A 443 -15.91 -21.10 28.73
CA LEU A 443 -17.17 -20.43 28.45
C LEU A 443 -17.25 -20.08 26.98
N SER A 444 -18.20 -20.70 26.28
CA SER A 444 -18.45 -20.26 24.89
C SER A 444 -19.27 -18.98 24.86
N SER A 445 -18.88 -18.05 24.01
CA SER A 445 -19.70 -16.89 23.74
C SER A 445 -20.98 -17.30 23.01
N GLY A 446 -22.14 -17.06 23.65
CA GLY A 446 -23.45 -17.24 23.04
C GLY A 446 -23.89 -16.01 22.20
N VAL A 447 -23.11 -14.95 22.19
CA VAL A 447 -23.46 -13.65 21.60
C VAL A 447 -22.36 -13.22 20.64
N GLN A 448 -22.76 -12.82 19.45
CA GLN A 448 -21.89 -12.20 18.48
C GLN A 448 -21.63 -10.74 18.87
N ASN A 449 -20.36 -10.39 19.08
CA ASN A 449 -19.96 -9.01 19.37
C ASN A 449 -19.84 -8.23 18.07
N ILE A 450 -20.26 -6.95 18.08
CA ILE A 450 -20.05 -6.02 16.99
C ILE A 450 -19.13 -4.91 17.48
N SER A 451 -18.05 -4.67 16.76
CA SER A 451 -17.04 -3.67 17.08
C SER A 451 -16.54 -2.97 15.81
N ASN A 452 -15.72 -1.94 15.98
CA ASN A 452 -15.07 -1.21 14.90
C ASN A 452 -16.06 -0.73 13.81
N SER A 453 -17.28 -0.37 14.23
CA SER A 453 -18.27 0.17 13.31
C SER A 453 -17.80 1.53 12.80
N ALA A 454 -17.68 1.65 11.49
CA ALA A 454 -17.31 2.88 10.83
C ALA A 454 -18.22 3.13 9.62
N GLU A 455 -18.53 4.39 9.40
CA GLU A 455 -19.29 4.87 8.27
C GLU A 455 -18.53 6.00 7.60
N ARG A 456 -18.47 5.96 6.27
CA ARG A 456 -17.92 7.03 5.45
C ARG A 456 -18.92 7.40 4.37
N GLN A 457 -19.36 8.64 4.38
CA GLN A 457 -20.21 9.22 3.34
C GLN A 457 -19.44 10.28 2.58
N THR A 458 -19.50 10.25 1.26
CA THR A 458 -18.96 11.28 0.37
C THR A 458 -20.07 11.83 -0.50
N LEU A 459 -20.25 13.16 -0.48
CA LEU A 459 -21.11 13.91 -1.39
C LEU A 459 -20.22 14.77 -2.27
N MET A 460 -20.40 14.72 -3.58
CA MET A 460 -19.65 15.52 -4.55
C MET A 460 -20.60 16.15 -5.54
N PHE A 461 -20.29 17.37 -5.94
CA PHE A 461 -20.94 18.01 -7.06
C PHE A 461 -19.92 18.76 -7.91
N SER A 462 -20.19 18.88 -9.21
CA SER A 462 -19.47 19.77 -10.12
C SER A 462 -20.41 20.34 -11.16
N GLY A 463 -20.12 21.57 -11.57
CA GLY A 463 -20.74 22.21 -12.70
C GLY A 463 -19.68 22.91 -13.52
N GLN A 464 -19.74 22.78 -14.84
CA GLN A 464 -18.75 23.40 -15.71
C GLN A 464 -19.36 23.89 -16.99
N PHE A 465 -18.83 25.00 -17.48
CA PHE A 465 -19.02 25.47 -18.84
C PHE A 465 -17.78 25.19 -19.66
N ASP A 466 -17.94 24.52 -20.78
CA ASP A 466 -16.88 24.22 -21.74
C ASP A 466 -17.15 24.98 -23.02
N TYR A 467 -16.15 25.69 -23.50
CA TYR A 467 -16.14 26.32 -24.78
C TYR A 467 -14.99 25.79 -25.63
N LYS A 468 -15.26 25.34 -26.84
CA LYS A 468 -14.26 24.92 -27.83
C LYS A 468 -14.67 25.37 -29.20
N ASN A 469 -13.80 26.14 -29.83
CA ASN A 469 -14.06 26.63 -31.22
C ASN A 469 -12.74 26.81 -31.97
N ARG A 470 -12.81 26.76 -33.28
CA ARG A 470 -11.70 27.02 -34.18
C ARG A 470 -12.07 28.11 -35.17
N PHE A 471 -11.32 29.19 -35.22
CA PHE A 471 -11.55 30.34 -36.06
C PHE A 471 -10.57 30.32 -37.22
N ASN A 472 -11.08 30.61 -38.43
CA ASN A 472 -10.29 30.65 -39.66
C ASN A 472 -9.41 29.36 -39.86
N ASP A 473 -9.84 28.23 -39.34
CA ASP A 473 -9.15 26.93 -39.40
C ASP A 473 -7.75 26.89 -38.77
N VAL A 474 -7.25 28.01 -38.24
CA VAL A 474 -5.90 28.12 -37.65
C VAL A 474 -5.88 28.48 -36.16
N HIS A 475 -6.92 29.17 -35.65
CA HIS A 475 -6.97 29.66 -34.28
C HIS A 475 -7.87 28.76 -33.42
N GLY A 476 -7.31 27.81 -32.69
CA GLY A 476 -8.05 27.00 -31.74
C GLY A 476 -8.16 27.72 -30.39
N VAL A 477 -9.36 27.84 -29.85
CA VAL A 477 -9.64 28.43 -28.54
C VAL A 477 -10.43 27.45 -27.70
N GLU A 478 -9.97 27.16 -26.49
CA GLU A 478 -10.71 26.39 -25.51
C GLU A 478 -10.77 27.15 -24.19
N ALA A 479 -11.91 27.11 -23.53
CA ALA A 479 -12.07 27.64 -22.17
C ALA A 479 -12.96 26.73 -21.33
N ASN A 480 -12.61 26.54 -20.07
CA ASN A 480 -13.40 25.77 -19.11
C ASN A 480 -13.54 26.60 -17.84
N LEU A 481 -14.76 26.86 -17.40
CA LEU A 481 -15.07 27.44 -16.10
C LEU A 481 -15.70 26.34 -15.25
N ILE A 482 -15.08 25.99 -14.14
CA ILE A 482 -15.41 24.80 -13.37
C ILE A 482 -15.64 25.20 -11.91
N ALA A 483 -16.80 24.84 -11.37
CA ALA A 483 -17.07 24.89 -9.94
C ALA A 483 -17.26 23.46 -9.45
N HIS A 484 -16.45 23.04 -8.49
CA HIS A 484 -16.57 21.69 -7.94
C HIS A 484 -16.32 21.69 -6.44
N GLY A 485 -16.85 20.66 -5.77
CA GLY A 485 -16.59 20.45 -4.37
C GLY A 485 -17.07 19.08 -3.91
N TYR A 486 -16.50 18.63 -2.82
CA TYR A 486 -16.97 17.43 -2.13
C TYR A 486 -16.94 17.62 -0.63
N LYS A 487 -17.79 16.84 0.05
CA LYS A 487 -17.86 16.74 1.51
C LYS A 487 -17.78 15.27 1.89
N ARG A 488 -16.82 14.94 2.75
CA ARG A 488 -16.64 13.60 3.30
C ARG A 488 -16.86 13.63 4.80
N THR A 489 -17.76 12.77 5.28
CA THR A 489 -18.01 12.54 6.70
C THR A 489 -17.51 11.14 7.06
N ILE A 490 -16.79 11.00 8.16
CA ILE A 490 -16.25 9.73 8.64
C ILE A 490 -16.60 9.60 10.12
N THR A 491 -17.05 8.43 10.54
CA THR A 491 -17.32 8.10 11.94
C THR A 491 -16.10 8.38 12.82
N GLY A 492 -16.30 8.99 13.96
CA GLY A 492 -15.24 9.32 14.92
C GLY A 492 -14.43 10.57 14.57
N GLN A 493 -14.65 11.18 13.41
CA GLN A 493 -14.04 12.45 13.04
C GLN A 493 -15.01 13.60 13.25
N TYR A 494 -14.65 14.53 14.15
CA TYR A 494 -15.47 15.71 14.41
C TYR A 494 -15.56 16.64 13.21
N HIS A 495 -14.44 16.85 12.52
CA HIS A 495 -14.39 17.71 11.35
C HIS A 495 -14.62 16.92 10.07
N ARG A 496 -15.54 17.40 9.25
CA ARG A 496 -15.80 16.89 7.92
C ARG A 496 -14.73 17.39 6.97
N THR A 497 -14.20 16.51 6.13
CA THR A 497 -13.34 16.95 5.04
C THR A 497 -14.21 17.61 3.98
N THR A 498 -14.00 18.90 3.73
CA THR A 498 -14.66 19.66 2.67
C THR A 498 -13.63 20.23 1.73
N ASN A 499 -13.91 20.17 0.45
CA ASN A 499 -13.14 20.84 -0.59
C ASN A 499 -14.11 21.61 -1.46
N ALA A 500 -13.80 22.84 -1.80
CA ALA A 500 -14.53 23.64 -2.77
C ALA A 500 -13.53 24.45 -3.58
N SER A 501 -13.70 24.43 -4.90
CA SER A 501 -12.81 25.10 -5.82
C SER A 501 -13.59 25.72 -6.98
N LEU A 502 -13.16 26.92 -7.37
CA LEU A 502 -13.55 27.56 -8.62
C LEU A 502 -12.31 27.62 -9.51
N ALA A 503 -12.36 26.98 -10.66
CA ALA A 503 -11.22 26.87 -11.56
C ALA A 503 -11.56 27.40 -12.96
N LEU A 504 -10.56 27.98 -13.59
CA LEU A 504 -10.60 28.47 -14.97
C LEU A 504 -9.42 27.90 -15.74
N ARG A 505 -9.73 27.34 -16.89
CA ARG A 505 -8.76 27.00 -17.93
C ARG A 505 -9.02 27.85 -19.16
N ALA A 506 -7.98 28.41 -19.74
CA ALA A 506 -8.01 29.07 -21.04
C ALA A 506 -6.84 28.54 -21.87
N ALA A 507 -7.12 28.01 -23.03
CA ALA A 507 -6.11 27.47 -23.92
C ALA A 507 -6.28 28.03 -25.32
N TYR A 508 -5.16 28.30 -25.96
CA TYR A 508 -5.07 28.76 -27.32
C TYR A 508 -4.05 27.98 -28.11
N ASN A 509 -4.37 27.58 -29.29
CA ASN A 509 -3.39 27.05 -30.23
C ASN A 509 -3.46 27.82 -31.58
N TYR A 510 -2.28 27.99 -32.13
CA TYR A 510 -2.14 28.56 -33.49
C TYR A 510 -1.68 27.43 -34.43
N ASP A 511 -2.53 27.13 -35.41
CA ASP A 511 -2.31 26.16 -36.47
C ASP A 511 -1.88 24.76 -35.97
N SER A 512 -2.30 24.40 -34.75
CA SER A 512 -1.88 23.20 -34.07
C SER A 512 -0.34 23.06 -33.95
N ARG A 513 0.39 24.16 -33.97
CA ARG A 513 1.85 24.27 -33.86
C ARG A 513 2.29 24.86 -32.51
N TYR A 514 1.71 26.03 -32.17
CA TYR A 514 2.05 26.77 -30.95
C TYR A 514 0.88 26.74 -29.99
N TYR A 515 1.15 26.41 -28.77
CA TYR A 515 0.12 26.26 -27.73
C TYR A 515 0.46 27.15 -26.54
N ALA A 516 -0.55 27.80 -25.99
CA ALA A 516 -0.47 28.52 -24.75
C ALA A 516 -1.67 28.16 -23.88
N GLU A 517 -1.44 27.79 -22.64
CA GLU A 517 -2.51 27.43 -21.72
C GLU A 517 -2.29 28.09 -20.36
N PHE A 518 -3.36 28.63 -19.82
CA PHE A 518 -3.46 29.14 -18.47
C PHE A 518 -4.49 28.34 -17.69
N ASN A 519 -4.09 27.83 -16.53
CA ASN A 519 -4.93 27.16 -15.56
C ASN A 519 -4.86 27.91 -14.24
N GLY A 520 -6.01 28.23 -13.64
CA GLY A 520 -6.08 28.90 -12.35
C GLY A 520 -7.18 28.31 -11.50
N ALA A 521 -6.92 28.10 -10.20
CA ALA A 521 -7.91 27.64 -9.26
C ALA A 521 -7.90 28.49 -7.98
N ILE A 522 -9.10 28.88 -7.52
CA ILE A 522 -9.32 29.43 -6.19
C ILE A 522 -9.79 28.31 -5.29
N ASN A 523 -9.00 27.96 -4.30
CA ASN A 523 -9.26 26.90 -3.33
C ASN A 523 -9.73 27.49 -2.02
N HIS A 524 -10.76 26.90 -1.41
CA HIS A 524 -11.19 27.24 -0.06
C HIS A 524 -10.77 26.16 0.92
N SER A 525 -10.11 26.56 2.03
CA SER A 525 -9.77 25.63 3.12
C SER A 525 -10.26 26.16 4.46
N ALA A 526 -11.02 25.34 5.17
CA ALA A 526 -11.48 25.63 6.53
C ALA A 526 -10.40 25.42 7.60
N LYS A 527 -9.22 24.97 7.25
CA LYS A 527 -8.08 24.75 8.16
C LYS A 527 -7.43 26.06 8.64
N PHE A 528 -7.74 27.19 7.99
CA PHE A 528 -7.13 28.49 8.25
C PHE A 528 -8.10 29.49 8.91
N ALA A 529 -7.55 30.52 9.51
CA ALA A 529 -8.31 31.63 10.09
C ALA A 529 -9.17 32.36 9.03
N PRO A 530 -10.28 32.96 9.41
CA PRO A 530 -11.01 33.87 8.52
C PRO A 530 -10.08 34.92 7.92
N GLY A 531 -10.17 35.14 6.61
CA GLY A 531 -9.23 35.99 5.86
C GLY A 531 -8.10 35.23 5.14
N HIS A 532 -7.70 34.06 5.62
CA HIS A 532 -6.63 33.24 5.03
C HIS A 532 -7.15 31.93 4.34
N ARG A 533 -8.47 31.74 4.28
CA ARG A 533 -9.12 30.51 3.80
C ARG A 533 -9.13 30.33 2.28
N ASN A 534 -8.91 31.40 1.53
CA ASN A 534 -8.95 31.35 0.06
C ASN A 534 -7.56 31.55 -0.52
N GLY A 535 -7.19 30.68 -1.44
CA GLY A 535 -5.91 30.74 -2.11
C GLY A 535 -6.01 30.60 -3.62
N PHE A 536 -5.30 31.47 -4.37
CA PHE A 536 -5.26 31.42 -5.83
C PHE A 536 -3.99 30.72 -6.33
N SER A 537 -4.19 29.71 -7.19
CA SER A 537 -3.17 28.83 -7.74
C SER A 537 -3.07 29.03 -9.27
N PRO A 538 -2.25 29.94 -9.78
CA PRO A 538 -2.03 30.11 -11.21
C PRO A 538 -0.93 29.20 -11.75
N VAL A 539 -1.18 28.61 -12.94
CA VAL A 539 -0.21 27.79 -13.69
C VAL A 539 -0.31 28.18 -15.17
N GLY A 540 0.81 28.48 -15.80
CA GLY A 540 0.93 28.75 -17.22
C GLY A 540 1.79 27.72 -17.92
N SER A 541 1.45 27.35 -19.15
CA SER A 541 2.25 26.46 -19.99
C SER A 541 2.29 26.91 -21.43
N LEU A 542 3.40 26.60 -22.06
CA LEU A 542 3.64 26.82 -23.48
C LEU A 542 4.02 25.49 -24.12
N GLY A 543 3.50 25.25 -25.30
CA GLY A 543 3.81 24.06 -26.09
C GLY A 543 4.22 24.43 -27.52
N TRP A 544 5.15 23.68 -28.06
CA TRP A 544 5.59 23.81 -29.46
C TRP A 544 5.65 22.43 -30.10
N ARG A 545 4.85 22.29 -31.13
CA ARG A 545 4.77 21.06 -31.93
C ARG A 545 5.67 21.23 -33.15
N ILE A 546 6.97 20.93 -32.92
CA ILE A 546 8.05 21.14 -33.90
C ILE A 546 7.84 20.30 -35.15
N SER A 547 7.23 19.12 -35.02
CA SER A 547 6.94 18.24 -36.16
C SER A 547 5.97 18.86 -37.17
N GLN A 548 5.23 19.91 -36.80
CA GLN A 548 4.32 20.61 -37.73
C GLN A 548 4.96 21.80 -38.46
N GLU A 549 6.24 22.07 -38.17
CA GLU A 549 7.00 23.08 -38.89
C GLU A 549 7.37 22.58 -40.30
N ASP A 550 7.43 23.49 -41.26
CA ASP A 550 7.65 23.16 -42.67
C ASP A 550 8.94 22.35 -42.91
N PHE A 551 9.95 22.51 -42.06
CA PHE A 551 11.22 21.78 -42.16
C PHE A 551 11.17 20.35 -41.63
N LEU A 552 10.14 19.95 -40.86
CA LEU A 552 9.96 18.59 -40.31
C LEU A 552 8.67 17.90 -40.73
N ARG A 553 7.67 18.64 -41.24
CA ARG A 553 6.31 18.13 -41.55
C ARG A 553 6.35 16.90 -42.48
N ASP A 554 7.22 16.91 -43.45
CA ASP A 554 7.34 15.83 -44.43
C ASP A 554 8.52 14.87 -44.09
N SER A 555 8.99 14.85 -42.88
CA SER A 555 10.08 13.99 -42.44
C SER A 555 9.66 12.51 -42.47
N PRO A 556 10.40 11.61 -43.12
CA PRO A 556 10.13 10.17 -43.09
C PRO A 556 10.51 9.50 -41.77
N VAL A 557 11.14 10.23 -40.89
CA VAL A 557 11.67 9.72 -39.61
C VAL A 557 10.89 10.24 -38.40
N VAL A 558 10.53 11.53 -38.40
CA VAL A 558 9.88 12.19 -37.26
C VAL A 558 8.40 12.32 -37.55
N ASP A 559 7.59 11.52 -36.85
CA ASP A 559 6.12 11.60 -36.95
C ASP A 559 5.58 12.71 -36.02
N GLU A 560 6.15 12.79 -34.82
CA GLU A 560 5.79 13.76 -33.80
C GLU A 560 7.03 14.21 -33.04
N LEU A 561 7.15 15.51 -32.82
CA LEU A 561 8.15 16.10 -31.93
C LEU A 561 7.52 17.32 -31.24
N ARG A 562 7.42 17.25 -29.91
CA ARG A 562 6.77 18.28 -29.09
C ARG A 562 7.66 18.68 -27.92
N LEU A 563 7.71 19.98 -27.67
CA LEU A 563 8.30 20.57 -26.47
C LEU A 563 7.22 21.27 -25.67
N ASN A 564 7.30 21.16 -24.36
CA ASN A 564 6.46 21.93 -23.46
C ASN A 564 7.25 22.49 -22.30
N VAL A 565 6.82 23.63 -21.80
CA VAL A 565 7.33 24.25 -20.59
C VAL A 565 6.17 24.74 -19.75
N THR A 566 6.19 24.41 -18.47
CA THR A 566 5.19 24.82 -17.50
C THR A 566 5.84 25.51 -16.32
N TYR A 567 5.23 26.57 -15.85
CA TYR A 567 5.57 27.22 -14.60
C TYR A 567 4.31 27.62 -13.85
N GLY A 568 4.31 27.36 -12.53
CA GLY A 568 3.17 27.73 -11.73
C GLY A 568 3.35 27.62 -10.25
N LYS A 569 2.28 28.00 -9.56
CA LYS A 569 2.18 27.93 -8.09
C LYS A 569 0.85 27.31 -7.71
N ILE A 570 0.91 26.24 -6.92
CA ILE A 570 -0.24 25.63 -6.26
C ILE A 570 -0.20 25.99 -4.78
N LEU A 571 -1.29 26.49 -4.26
CA LEU A 571 -1.52 26.67 -2.84
C LEU A 571 -2.21 25.44 -2.27
N GLN A 572 -1.53 24.73 -1.37
CA GLN A 572 -1.95 23.45 -0.83
C GLN A 572 -2.12 23.48 0.67
N ASP A 573 -3.04 22.69 1.16
CA ASP A 573 -3.34 22.50 2.59
C ASP A 573 -3.21 21.03 3.01
N ILE A 574 -2.70 20.17 2.13
CA ILE A 574 -2.50 18.74 2.40
C ILE A 574 -1.42 18.51 3.46
N ASP A 575 -0.45 19.42 3.58
CA ASP A 575 0.60 19.38 4.60
C ASP A 575 0.14 19.95 5.96
N ILE A 576 -1.09 20.40 6.06
CA ILE A 576 -1.68 20.92 7.31
C ILE A 576 -2.53 19.80 7.92
N ASP A 577 -1.99 19.11 8.91
CA ASP A 577 -2.57 17.86 9.45
C ASP A 577 -3.83 18.08 10.31
N GLY A 578 -4.12 19.30 10.74
CA GLY A 578 -5.23 19.55 11.63
C GLY A 578 -6.02 20.81 11.35
N TYR A 579 -7.21 20.85 11.88
CA TYR A 579 -8.02 22.07 11.98
C TYR A 579 -7.58 22.88 13.20
N TYR A 580 -7.74 24.20 13.13
CA TYR A 580 -7.46 25.14 14.24
C TYR A 580 -5.98 25.17 14.69
N LEU A 581 -5.03 24.80 13.81
CA LEU A 581 -3.61 25.01 14.11
C LEU A 581 -3.27 26.50 14.24
N TYR A 582 -4.12 27.36 13.71
CA TYR A 582 -3.99 28.83 13.82
C TYR A 582 -4.49 29.40 15.16
N ASP A 583 -5.14 28.60 15.99
CA ASP A 583 -5.81 29.06 17.21
C ASP A 583 -5.14 28.47 18.46
N ASN A 584 -5.37 29.06 19.61
CA ASN A 584 -4.99 28.46 20.89
C ASN A 584 -5.71 27.14 21.11
N LYS A 585 -5.01 26.17 21.65
CA LYS A 585 -5.60 24.86 22.00
C LYS A 585 -5.30 24.53 23.45
N PHE A 586 -6.36 24.27 24.20
CA PHE A 586 -6.31 23.78 25.56
C PHE A 586 -7.00 22.42 25.63
N THR A 587 -6.46 21.49 26.42
CA THR A 587 -7.03 20.15 26.62
C THR A 587 -7.15 19.86 28.11
N ALA A 588 -8.21 19.14 28.51
CA ALA A 588 -8.47 18.76 29.90
C ALA A 588 -7.75 17.42 30.23
N ASP A 589 -6.47 17.34 29.94
CA ASP A 589 -5.62 16.16 30.10
C ASP A 589 -4.30 16.51 30.81
N GLY A 590 -4.32 17.55 31.64
CA GLY A 590 -3.20 17.90 32.52
C GLY A 590 -3.16 17.02 33.77
N ASP A 591 -2.33 17.42 34.71
CA ASP A 591 -2.15 16.68 35.96
C ASP A 591 -3.39 16.68 36.82
N TRP A 592 -3.52 15.64 37.65
CA TRP A 592 -4.58 15.53 38.62
C TRP A 592 -4.15 16.19 39.94
N TRP A 593 -4.91 17.12 40.39
CA TRP A 593 -4.70 17.81 41.67
C TRP A 593 -5.84 17.49 42.63
N GLY A 594 -5.47 17.01 43.80
CA GLY A 594 -6.42 16.85 44.89
C GLY A 594 -6.47 18.11 45.75
N TRP A 595 -7.60 18.83 45.69
CA TRP A 595 -7.79 20.09 46.42
C TRP A 595 -8.49 19.93 47.76
N ASN A 596 -8.86 18.70 48.13
CA ASN A 596 -9.61 18.43 49.36
C ASN A 596 -9.21 17.09 50.00
N ASP A 597 -9.59 16.88 51.25
CA ASP A 597 -9.30 15.68 52.04
C ASP A 597 -9.95 14.40 51.47
N ALA A 598 -10.88 14.51 50.56
CA ALA A 598 -11.52 13.36 49.90
C ALA A 598 -10.67 12.74 48.78
N HIS A 599 -9.46 13.24 48.53
CA HIS A 599 -8.55 12.81 47.45
C HIS A 599 -9.17 12.70 46.04
N LYS A 600 -10.28 13.40 45.79
CA LYS A 600 -10.86 13.50 44.44
C LYS A 600 -10.05 14.49 43.67
N GLY A 601 -9.16 13.96 42.80
CA GLY A 601 -8.41 14.80 41.88
C GLY A 601 -9.33 15.47 40.85
N ILE A 602 -8.99 16.70 40.53
CA ILE A 602 -9.51 17.42 39.35
C ILE A 602 -8.39 17.46 38.32
N GLN A 603 -8.68 16.97 37.14
CA GLN A 603 -7.73 17.06 36.03
C GLN A 603 -7.65 18.50 35.53
N THR A 604 -6.45 19.02 35.40
CA THR A 604 -6.22 20.42 35.00
C THR A 604 -6.24 20.53 33.47
N PHE A 605 -6.45 21.76 32.98
CA PHE A 605 -6.26 22.12 31.60
C PHE A 605 -4.83 22.50 31.34
N VAL A 606 -4.30 22.03 30.20
CA VAL A 606 -2.98 22.43 29.73
C VAL A 606 -3.07 23.05 28.35
N SER A 607 -2.22 24.02 28.09
CA SER A 607 -2.05 24.61 26.75
C SER A 607 -1.31 23.62 25.86
N ARG A 608 -1.80 23.40 24.65
CA ARG A 608 -1.16 22.53 23.67
C ARG A 608 -0.47 23.29 22.55
N GLN A 609 -0.92 24.49 22.28
CA GLN A 609 -0.32 25.39 21.27
C GLN A 609 -0.77 26.83 21.50
N GLY A 610 0.06 27.78 21.01
CA GLY A 610 -0.31 29.19 20.90
C GLY A 610 -1.02 29.50 19.58
N ALA A 611 -1.63 30.67 19.51
CA ALA A 611 -2.30 31.15 18.31
C ALA A 611 -1.31 31.71 17.28
N ASN A 612 -1.60 31.47 15.99
CA ASN A 612 -1.03 32.18 14.85
C ASN A 612 -2.12 32.35 13.77
N PRO A 613 -2.90 33.43 13.78
CA PRO A 613 -3.95 33.64 12.78
C PRO A 613 -3.42 33.83 11.36
N ASP A 614 -2.13 34.10 11.18
CA ASP A 614 -1.49 34.28 9.87
C ASP A 614 -1.06 32.95 9.22
N LEU A 615 -1.31 31.81 9.91
CA LEU A 615 -1.06 30.48 9.31
C LEU A 615 -1.89 30.32 8.03
N THR A 616 -1.21 29.94 6.95
CA THR A 616 -1.81 29.91 5.60
C THR A 616 -1.32 28.72 4.79
N PHE A 617 -1.75 28.64 3.54
CA PHE A 617 -1.38 27.60 2.58
C PHE A 617 0.14 27.46 2.41
N VAL A 618 0.56 26.22 2.28
CA VAL A 618 1.89 25.86 1.79
C VAL A 618 1.95 26.16 0.28
N LYS A 619 3.06 26.69 -0.19
CA LYS A 619 3.26 27.15 -1.57
C LYS A 619 4.12 26.15 -2.33
N ARG A 620 3.51 25.36 -3.21
CA ARG A 620 4.24 24.55 -4.19
C ARG A 620 4.49 25.40 -5.43
N LYS A 621 5.76 25.71 -5.73
CA LYS A 621 6.18 26.33 -6.98
C LYS A 621 6.83 25.26 -7.85
N GLU A 622 6.40 25.15 -9.09
CA GLU A 622 6.88 24.10 -9.99
C GLU A 622 7.32 24.71 -11.31
N PHE A 623 8.47 24.26 -11.77
CA PHE A 623 8.92 24.37 -13.15
C PHE A 623 9.00 22.96 -13.73
N ASN A 624 8.46 22.78 -14.92
CA ASN A 624 8.50 21.54 -15.66
C ASN A 624 8.83 21.81 -17.13
N ALA A 625 9.65 20.95 -17.72
CA ALA A 625 9.97 20.98 -19.16
C ALA A 625 9.92 19.57 -19.72
N GLY A 626 9.13 19.35 -20.75
CA GLY A 626 8.88 18.04 -21.35
C GLY A 626 9.21 18.01 -22.83
N LEU A 627 9.68 16.84 -23.27
CA LEU A 627 9.89 16.46 -24.66
C LEU A 627 9.15 15.17 -24.96
N GLU A 628 8.38 15.16 -26.03
CA GLU A 628 7.75 13.95 -26.54
C GLU A 628 8.08 13.76 -28.01
N THR A 629 8.38 12.53 -28.41
CA THR A 629 8.67 12.21 -29.81
C THR A 629 8.10 10.86 -30.21
N SER A 630 7.69 10.78 -31.47
CA SER A 630 7.31 9.56 -32.18
C SER A 630 8.09 9.49 -33.49
N LEU A 631 8.71 8.36 -33.74
CA LEU A 631 9.60 8.15 -34.87
C LEU A 631 9.22 6.89 -35.66
N TRP A 632 9.46 6.94 -36.98
CA TRP A 632 9.29 5.82 -37.93
C TRP A 632 7.89 5.21 -37.90
N ASN A 633 6.87 6.04 -38.12
CA ASN A 633 5.44 5.66 -38.10
C ASN A 633 5.02 5.00 -36.75
N GLY A 634 5.44 5.62 -35.64
CA GLY A 634 5.11 5.16 -34.29
C GLY A 634 5.88 3.93 -33.82
N THR A 635 6.89 3.50 -34.58
CA THR A 635 7.76 2.37 -34.17
C THR A 635 8.50 2.64 -32.88
N LEU A 636 8.99 3.87 -32.66
CA LEU A 636 9.63 4.32 -31.43
C LEU A 636 8.92 5.57 -30.91
N LYS A 637 8.52 5.52 -29.64
CA LYS A 637 8.01 6.66 -28.90
C LYS A 637 8.90 6.92 -27.70
N ALA A 638 9.21 8.18 -27.42
CA ALA A 638 9.98 8.56 -26.24
C ALA A 638 9.35 9.79 -25.58
N THR A 639 9.40 9.79 -24.25
CA THR A 639 9.01 10.92 -23.41
C THR A 639 10.12 11.24 -22.44
N ALA A 640 10.36 12.53 -22.18
CA ALA A 640 11.30 13.00 -21.19
C ALA A 640 10.70 14.20 -20.47
N GLU A 641 10.65 14.17 -19.16
CA GLU A 641 10.14 15.24 -18.32
C GLU A 641 11.21 15.60 -17.30
N PHE A 642 11.57 16.89 -17.22
CA PHE A 642 12.39 17.44 -16.16
C PHE A 642 11.53 18.32 -15.26
N PHE A 643 11.69 18.22 -13.95
CA PHE A 643 10.93 19.01 -12.99
C PHE A 643 11.77 19.50 -11.81
N THR A 644 11.41 20.68 -11.31
CA THR A 644 11.86 21.17 -10.01
C THR A 644 10.68 21.77 -9.27
N ILE A 645 10.53 21.37 -8.00
CA ILE A 645 9.38 21.70 -7.16
C ILE A 645 9.90 22.25 -5.85
N ASP A 646 9.62 23.54 -5.58
CA ASP A 646 9.83 24.16 -4.28
C ASP A 646 8.55 24.10 -3.45
N THR A 647 8.58 23.42 -2.32
CA THR A 647 7.53 23.43 -1.30
C THR A 647 7.94 24.36 -0.19
N ASP A 648 7.33 25.55 -0.10
CA ASP A 648 7.71 26.64 0.80
C ASP A 648 6.57 26.94 1.79
N GLY A 649 6.92 27.15 3.05
CA GLY A 649 5.98 27.40 4.11
C GLY A 649 5.39 26.12 4.72
N LEU A 650 6.14 25.02 4.75
CA LEU A 650 5.74 23.83 5.49
C LEU A 650 5.54 24.19 6.97
N PRO A 651 4.45 23.72 7.61
CA PRO A 651 4.16 24.07 8.98
C PRO A 651 5.18 23.44 9.92
N VAL A 652 5.73 24.26 10.79
CA VAL A 652 6.61 23.83 11.87
C VAL A 652 6.15 24.43 13.18
N ARG A 653 6.38 23.72 14.28
CA ARG A 653 6.21 24.31 15.60
C ARG A 653 7.40 25.19 15.87
N ALA A 654 7.16 26.45 16.22
CA ALA A 654 8.20 27.49 16.29
C ALA A 654 9.07 27.40 17.55
N THR A 655 9.38 26.19 18.07
CA THR A 655 10.12 25.99 19.33
C THR A 655 11.47 26.69 19.35
N GLU A 656 12.16 26.72 18.21
CA GLU A 656 13.48 27.36 18.09
C GLU A 656 13.45 28.91 18.10
N PHE A 657 12.23 29.47 17.91
CA PHE A 657 12.03 30.92 17.86
C PHE A 657 11.48 31.49 19.17
N TYR A 658 11.11 30.63 20.12
CA TYR A 658 10.51 31.02 21.37
C TYR A 658 11.32 30.55 22.57
N PRO A 659 11.37 31.31 23.67
CA PRO A 659 12.04 30.89 24.88
C PRO A 659 11.48 29.56 25.43
N SER A 660 12.34 28.74 25.99
CA SER A 660 12.02 27.40 26.49
C SER A 660 10.94 27.39 27.59
N TYR A 661 10.77 28.48 28.32
CA TYR A 661 9.71 28.57 29.34
C TYR A 661 8.29 28.63 28.75
N LEU A 662 8.13 28.84 27.42
CA LEU A 662 6.82 28.77 26.76
C LEU A 662 6.39 27.35 26.39
N PHE A 663 7.21 26.35 26.65
CA PHE A 663 6.88 24.95 26.52
C PHE A 663 7.65 24.13 27.58
N THR A 664 6.99 23.14 28.13
CA THR A 664 7.54 22.31 29.20
C THR A 664 7.44 20.83 28.85
N GLY A 665 8.39 20.03 29.29
CA GLY A 665 8.33 18.57 29.14
C GLY A 665 7.41 17.91 30.17
N TRP A 666 7.36 18.49 31.39
CA TRP A 666 6.49 18.06 32.47
C TRP A 666 6.06 19.26 33.33
N PRO A 667 4.74 19.43 33.53
CA PRO A 667 3.65 18.90 32.73
C PRO A 667 3.79 19.34 31.28
N ASN A 668 3.43 18.47 30.34
CA ASN A 668 3.57 18.77 28.90
C ASN A 668 2.63 19.87 28.47
N SER A 669 3.12 21.09 28.44
CA SER A 669 2.35 22.29 28.08
C SER A 669 3.14 23.13 27.07
N SER A 670 2.46 23.78 26.16
CA SER A 670 3.11 24.64 25.16
C SER A 670 2.20 25.77 24.71
N PHE A 671 2.77 26.98 24.67
CA PHE A 671 2.17 28.18 24.08
C PHE A 671 2.80 28.53 22.73
N VAL A 672 3.69 27.66 22.22
CA VAL A 672 4.37 27.89 20.95
C VAL A 672 3.41 27.65 19.80
N PRO A 673 3.27 28.61 18.86
CA PRO A 673 2.39 28.49 17.71
C PRO A 673 3.01 27.66 16.58
N TRP A 674 2.16 27.26 15.63
CA TRP A 674 2.57 26.77 14.32
C TRP A 674 2.80 27.93 13.37
N ILE A 675 3.87 27.85 12.57
CA ILE A 675 4.23 28.86 11.56
C ILE A 675 4.53 28.22 10.22
N ASN A 676 4.31 28.95 9.12
CA ASN A 676 4.74 28.55 7.79
C ASN A 676 6.24 28.88 7.62
N TYR A 677 7.12 27.91 7.87
CA TYR A 677 8.55 28.14 7.85
C TYR A 677 9.34 27.20 6.96
N GLY A 678 9.14 25.88 7.09
CA GLY A 678 9.95 24.88 6.41
C GLY A 678 9.95 25.07 4.89
N LYS A 679 11.07 24.75 4.24
CA LYS A 679 11.18 24.76 2.77
C LYS A 679 11.97 23.55 2.29
N GLN A 680 11.44 22.89 1.28
CA GLN A 680 12.08 21.76 0.62
C GLN A 680 12.12 21.99 -0.89
N ARG A 681 13.12 21.43 -1.56
CA ARG A 681 13.23 21.41 -3.02
C ARG A 681 13.34 19.97 -3.50
N ARG A 682 12.44 19.59 -4.37
CA ARG A 682 12.48 18.33 -5.12
C ARG A 682 12.92 18.62 -6.55
N THR A 683 13.89 17.86 -7.04
CA THR A 683 14.37 17.94 -8.43
C THR A 683 14.45 16.54 -8.99
N GLY A 684 14.05 16.37 -10.24
CA GLY A 684 14.09 15.08 -10.88
C GLY A 684 13.80 15.14 -12.38
N PHE A 685 13.85 13.96 -12.97
CA PHE A 685 13.40 13.73 -14.33
C PHE A 685 12.76 12.35 -14.43
N ASP A 686 11.88 12.17 -15.39
CA ASP A 686 11.42 10.85 -15.82
C ASP A 686 11.58 10.70 -17.35
N LEU A 687 11.92 9.50 -17.75
CA LEU A 687 12.09 9.09 -19.14
C LEU A 687 11.23 7.88 -19.42
N GLY A 688 10.57 7.86 -20.57
CA GLY A 688 9.80 6.72 -21.06
C GLY A 688 10.20 6.39 -22.49
N LEU A 689 10.33 5.11 -22.80
CA LEU A 689 10.55 4.59 -24.13
C LEU A 689 9.54 3.49 -24.43
N ALA A 690 8.96 3.52 -25.62
CA ALA A 690 8.13 2.45 -26.14
C ALA A 690 8.51 2.17 -27.60
N ALA A 691 8.84 0.92 -27.88
CA ALA A 691 9.17 0.48 -29.24
C ALA A 691 8.25 -0.67 -29.63
N LYS A 692 7.77 -0.67 -30.88
CA LYS A 692 6.96 -1.75 -31.45
C LYS A 692 7.35 -1.99 -32.90
N HIS A 693 7.73 -3.23 -33.21
CA HIS A 693 8.09 -3.60 -34.57
C HIS A 693 7.57 -4.99 -34.94
N ARG A 694 7.21 -5.16 -36.20
CA ARG A 694 6.72 -6.44 -36.72
C ARG A 694 7.76 -7.08 -37.68
N PHE A 695 8.17 -8.28 -37.34
CA PHE A 695 9.08 -9.12 -38.13
C PHE A 695 8.29 -10.32 -38.68
N GLY A 696 7.78 -10.16 -39.91
CA GLY A 696 6.92 -11.20 -40.50
C GLY A 696 5.67 -11.48 -39.66
N ASP A 697 5.54 -12.68 -39.10
CA ASP A 697 4.42 -13.08 -38.24
C ASP A 697 4.63 -12.74 -36.77
N VAL A 698 5.82 -12.26 -36.38
CA VAL A 698 6.14 -11.92 -34.97
C VAL A 698 6.04 -10.41 -34.80
N THR A 699 5.27 -9.98 -33.77
CA THR A 699 5.27 -8.59 -33.31
C THR A 699 5.97 -8.51 -31.97
N LEU A 700 6.97 -7.65 -31.86
CA LEU A 700 7.68 -7.36 -30.62
C LEU A 700 7.36 -5.95 -30.13
N SER A 701 7.08 -5.82 -28.85
CA SER A 701 6.92 -4.53 -28.19
C SER A 701 7.77 -4.48 -26.93
N LEU A 702 8.47 -3.38 -26.73
CA LEU A 702 9.30 -3.12 -25.55
C LEU A 702 8.90 -1.76 -24.97
N GLY A 703 8.63 -1.71 -23.68
CA GLY A 703 8.50 -0.49 -22.91
C GLY A 703 9.59 -0.44 -21.84
N ALA A 704 10.17 0.72 -21.63
CA ALA A 704 11.11 0.96 -20.55
C ALA A 704 10.89 2.36 -19.99
N ASN A 705 11.06 2.51 -18.69
CA ASN A 705 11.00 3.80 -18.04
C ASN A 705 12.02 3.91 -16.92
N VAL A 706 12.44 5.13 -16.65
CA VAL A 706 13.33 5.46 -15.53
C VAL A 706 12.92 6.81 -14.94
N MET A 707 12.95 6.92 -13.64
CA MET A 707 12.79 8.18 -12.90
C MET A 707 13.95 8.35 -11.93
N TYR A 708 14.50 9.54 -11.90
CA TYR A 708 15.38 10.00 -10.84
C TYR A 708 14.71 11.15 -10.10
N THR A 709 14.63 11.08 -8.78
CA THR A 709 14.11 12.18 -7.97
C THR A 709 14.80 12.25 -6.60
N THR A 710 15.09 13.46 -6.17
CA THR A 710 15.64 13.71 -4.84
C THR A 710 15.01 14.97 -4.27
N ALA A 711 14.78 14.96 -2.97
CA ALA A 711 14.29 16.11 -2.22
C ALA A 711 15.34 16.54 -1.18
N LYS A 712 15.59 17.84 -1.08
CA LYS A 712 16.52 18.46 -0.12
C LYS A 712 15.80 19.45 0.77
N ASN A 713 16.20 19.49 2.02
CA ASN A 713 15.80 20.54 2.94
C ASN A 713 16.53 21.84 2.59
N ILE A 714 15.79 22.91 2.32
CA ILE A 714 16.35 24.25 1.99
C ILE A 714 16.27 25.17 3.20
N ARG A 715 15.28 24.96 4.07
CA ARG A 715 15.13 25.70 5.32
C ARG A 715 14.42 24.83 6.34
N VAL A 716 15.04 24.64 7.48
CA VAL A 716 14.56 23.84 8.60
C VAL A 716 14.61 24.66 9.88
N SER A 717 13.66 24.46 10.78
CA SER A 717 13.71 24.98 12.15
C SER A 717 14.51 23.97 12.98
N GLU A 718 15.80 24.23 13.16
CA GLU A 718 16.70 23.35 13.90
C GLU A 718 17.81 24.17 14.59
N THR A 719 18.21 23.73 15.78
CA THR A 719 19.42 24.17 16.45
C THR A 719 20.37 22.98 16.53
N VAL A 720 21.53 23.08 15.92
CA VAL A 720 22.53 22.00 15.88
C VAL A 720 23.85 22.48 16.47
N GLU A 721 24.52 21.59 17.18
CA GLU A 721 25.82 21.87 17.78
C GLU A 721 26.95 21.72 16.76
N TYR A 722 26.84 20.75 15.86
CA TYR A 722 27.87 20.43 14.86
C TYR A 722 27.29 20.43 13.45
N ASP A 723 28.12 20.80 12.47
CA ASP A 723 27.70 20.92 11.06
C ASP A 723 27.20 19.58 10.46
N TRP A 724 27.73 18.44 10.89
CA TRP A 724 27.27 17.13 10.39
C TRP A 724 25.87 16.73 10.91
N GLN A 725 25.39 17.38 11.96
CA GLN A 725 24.03 17.19 12.46
C GLN A 725 22.98 17.99 11.65
N ARG A 726 23.44 18.95 10.83
CA ARG A 726 22.58 19.86 10.09
C ARG A 726 21.69 19.12 9.09
N SER A 727 20.39 19.33 9.17
CA SER A 727 19.42 18.79 8.21
C SER A 727 19.22 19.72 7.02
N GLU A 728 19.44 21.02 7.18
CA GLU A 728 19.43 21.98 6.08
C GLU A 728 20.54 21.65 5.07
N GLY A 729 20.17 21.57 3.79
CA GLY A 729 21.06 21.13 2.71
C GLY A 729 21.15 19.62 2.51
N ALA A 730 20.77 18.81 3.50
CA ALA A 730 20.72 17.37 3.39
C ALA A 730 19.46 16.88 2.64
N ALA A 731 19.50 15.63 2.20
CA ALA A 731 18.31 14.99 1.66
C ALA A 731 17.21 14.89 2.74
N VAL A 732 15.94 15.07 2.34
CA VAL A 732 14.79 14.97 3.28
C VAL A 732 14.72 13.58 3.93
N ASP A 733 15.15 12.56 3.20
CA ASP A 733 15.18 11.15 3.59
C ASP A 733 16.59 10.68 4.01
N ALA A 734 17.46 11.58 4.46
CA ALA A 734 18.77 11.22 4.97
C ALA A 734 18.65 10.32 6.20
N MET A 735 19.38 9.20 6.19
CA MET A 735 19.48 8.27 7.31
C MET A 735 20.67 8.65 8.17
N ARG A 736 20.43 8.90 9.45
CA ARG A 736 21.48 9.19 10.43
C ARG A 736 21.71 8.01 11.35
N GLY A 737 22.95 7.81 11.72
CA GLY A 737 23.36 6.73 12.61
C GLY A 737 24.86 6.79 12.86
N TYR A 738 25.37 5.78 13.59
CA TYR A 738 26.76 5.67 13.94
C TYR A 738 27.55 4.99 12.84
N ARG A 739 28.82 5.39 12.68
CA ARG A 739 29.80 4.65 11.88
C ARG A 739 30.43 3.57 12.73
N CYS A 740 30.32 2.32 12.31
CA CYS A 740 30.90 1.18 12.99
C CYS A 740 32.34 0.92 12.54
N LEU A 741 33.23 0.77 13.49
CA LEU A 741 34.67 0.47 13.28
C LEU A 741 35.00 -1.01 13.43
N GLY A 742 33.99 -1.87 13.67
CA GLY A 742 34.15 -3.30 13.92
C GLY A 742 33.77 -3.70 15.34
N PHE A 743 34.35 -4.78 15.84
CA PHE A 743 34.12 -5.27 17.18
C PHE A 743 35.27 -4.88 18.10
N PHE A 744 35.00 -4.57 19.37
CA PHE A 744 36.04 -4.49 20.37
C PHE A 744 36.73 -5.84 20.55
N LYS A 745 38.08 -5.86 20.54
CA LYS A 745 38.86 -7.11 20.62
C LYS A 745 39.06 -7.56 22.03
N ASP A 746 39.36 -6.64 22.93
CA ASP A 746 39.72 -6.91 24.32
C ASP A 746 39.47 -5.70 25.24
N GLU A 747 39.61 -5.90 26.54
CA GLU A 747 39.44 -4.85 27.56
C GLU A 747 40.45 -3.70 27.42
N ALA A 748 41.62 -3.96 26.89
CA ALA A 748 42.64 -2.93 26.71
C ALA A 748 42.28 -1.93 25.63
N GLU A 749 41.64 -2.43 24.55
CA GLU A 749 41.09 -1.55 23.48
C GLU A 749 39.92 -0.73 24.01
N ILE A 750 39.01 -1.34 24.78
CA ILE A 750 37.87 -0.65 25.42
C ILE A 750 38.36 0.47 26.33
N ALA A 751 39.35 0.23 27.17
CA ALA A 751 39.88 1.22 28.10
C ALA A 751 40.50 2.46 27.45
N THR A 752 40.84 2.39 26.15
CA THR A 752 41.48 3.48 25.38
C THR A 752 40.60 4.04 24.29
N SER A 753 39.35 3.58 24.16
CA SER A 753 38.39 3.98 23.12
C SER A 753 37.20 4.68 23.73
N ALA A 754 36.54 5.53 22.93
CA ALA A 754 35.23 6.05 23.27
C ALA A 754 34.18 4.94 23.27
N VAL A 755 33.28 4.95 24.23
CA VAL A 755 32.25 3.93 24.43
C VAL A 755 30.87 4.59 24.64
N ILE A 756 29.79 3.85 24.34
CA ILE A 756 28.43 4.30 24.64
C ILE A 756 28.18 4.32 26.15
N ASN A 757 28.62 3.29 26.83
CA ASN A 757 28.54 3.20 28.30
C ASN A 757 29.54 2.19 28.85
N ASN A 758 29.66 2.15 30.19
CA ASN A 758 30.64 1.34 30.94
C ASN A 758 30.35 -0.19 30.91
N ASN A 759 29.25 -0.64 30.30
CA ASN A 759 28.93 -2.06 30.19
C ASN A 759 29.50 -2.69 28.89
N THR A 760 30.24 -1.89 28.10
CA THR A 760 30.91 -2.40 26.89
C THR A 760 31.91 -3.50 27.20
N LYS A 761 31.89 -4.57 26.42
CA LYS A 761 32.73 -5.75 26.53
C LYS A 761 33.34 -6.17 25.20
N PRO A 762 34.40 -6.98 25.19
CA PRO A 762 34.90 -7.56 23.92
C PRO A 762 33.82 -8.26 23.15
N GLY A 763 33.77 -7.99 21.82
CA GLY A 763 32.76 -8.48 20.93
C GLY A 763 31.53 -7.57 20.77
N ASP A 764 31.46 -6.46 21.52
CA ASP A 764 30.49 -5.39 21.25
C ASP A 764 30.97 -4.53 20.08
N LEU A 765 30.02 -3.83 19.42
CA LEU A 765 30.32 -2.93 18.30
C LEU A 765 31.04 -1.68 18.79
N LYS A 766 32.09 -1.30 18.05
CA LYS A 766 32.88 -0.09 18.26
C LYS A 766 32.43 0.96 17.25
N TYR A 767 32.19 2.17 17.72
CA TYR A 767 31.73 3.29 16.90
C TYR A 767 32.76 4.41 16.84
N GLU A 768 32.67 5.22 15.78
CA GLU A 768 33.52 6.41 15.59
C GLU A 768 33.06 7.53 16.51
N ASP A 769 33.97 8.06 17.30
CA ASP A 769 33.85 9.29 18.07
C ASP A 769 34.14 10.47 17.14
N VAL A 770 33.07 11.06 16.57
CA VAL A 770 33.16 12.07 15.52
C VAL A 770 33.58 13.42 16.10
N ASN A 771 33.06 13.77 17.28
CA ASN A 771 33.37 15.03 17.95
C ASN A 771 34.65 14.98 18.82
N LYS A 772 35.20 13.77 19.07
CA LYS A 772 36.43 13.48 19.83
C LYS A 772 36.33 13.89 21.29
N ASP A 773 35.17 13.73 21.90
CA ASP A 773 34.96 14.03 23.31
C ASP A 773 35.14 12.80 24.25
N GLY A 774 35.40 11.62 23.67
CA GLY A 774 35.62 10.36 24.40
C GLY A 774 34.36 9.62 24.78
N ILE A 775 33.18 10.07 24.31
CA ILE A 775 31.88 9.48 24.58
C ILE A 775 31.14 9.25 23.25
N ILE A 776 30.51 8.10 23.07
CA ILE A 776 29.67 7.86 21.91
C ILE A 776 28.22 8.19 22.28
N ASP A 777 27.65 9.24 21.68
CA ASP A 777 26.27 9.66 21.90
C ASP A 777 25.62 10.22 20.60
N SER A 778 24.44 10.84 20.72
CA SER A 778 23.71 11.39 19.57
C SER A 778 24.50 12.47 18.77
N ARG A 779 25.55 13.06 19.38
CA ARG A 779 26.42 14.03 18.71
C ARG A 779 27.36 13.40 17.69
N ASP A 780 27.57 12.07 17.75
CA ASP A 780 28.41 11.31 16.82
C ASP A 780 27.62 10.70 15.65
N GLN A 781 26.30 10.92 15.62
CA GLN A 781 25.49 10.46 14.52
C GLN A 781 25.70 11.30 13.27
N VAL A 782 26.07 10.65 12.19
CA VAL A 782 26.30 11.23 10.87
C VAL A 782 25.33 10.65 9.84
N VAL A 783 25.30 11.22 8.65
CA VAL A 783 24.53 10.63 7.55
C VAL A 783 25.24 9.37 7.07
N ILE A 784 24.60 8.21 7.25
CA ILE A 784 25.10 6.88 6.86
C ILE A 784 24.38 6.31 5.63
N GLY A 785 23.36 7.00 5.11
CA GLY A 785 22.59 6.55 3.96
C GLY A 785 21.35 7.40 3.71
N ARG A 786 20.40 6.85 3.00
CA ARG A 786 19.09 7.46 2.77
C ARG A 786 17.99 6.41 2.70
N TRP A 787 16.83 6.70 3.27
CA TRP A 787 15.69 5.77 3.33
C TRP A 787 15.06 5.55 1.94
N GLY A 788 14.92 6.59 1.15
CA GLY A 788 14.30 6.54 -0.17
C GLY A 788 15.30 6.20 -1.27
N ALA A 789 14.90 5.39 -2.23
CA ALA A 789 15.67 5.14 -3.44
C ALA A 789 15.42 6.29 -4.44
N PRO A 790 16.45 7.06 -4.85
CA PRO A 790 16.29 8.15 -5.81
C PRO A 790 16.00 7.67 -7.23
N TRP A 791 16.45 6.48 -7.59
CA TRP A 791 16.21 5.86 -8.88
C TRP A 791 15.09 4.85 -8.78
N THR A 792 14.16 4.95 -9.72
CA THR A 792 13.17 3.91 -9.98
C THR A 792 13.13 3.62 -11.46
N TYR A 793 12.92 2.36 -11.82
CA TYR A 793 12.88 1.95 -13.22
C TYR A 793 11.85 0.85 -13.42
N GLY A 794 11.41 0.71 -14.64
CA GLY A 794 10.48 -0.32 -15.04
C GLY A 794 10.69 -0.73 -16.49
N PHE A 795 10.31 -1.96 -16.81
CA PHE A 795 10.25 -2.41 -18.18
C PHE A 795 9.07 -3.35 -18.38
N ASN A 796 8.61 -3.42 -19.63
CA ASN A 796 7.68 -4.43 -20.09
C ASN A 796 8.05 -4.88 -21.49
N PHE A 797 7.82 -6.16 -21.75
CA PHE A 797 8.08 -6.77 -23.03
C PHE A 797 6.87 -7.58 -23.48
N THR A 798 6.50 -7.49 -24.76
CA THR A 798 5.44 -8.29 -25.35
C THR A 798 5.94 -8.92 -26.64
N ALA A 799 5.72 -10.21 -26.81
CA ALA A 799 5.96 -10.94 -28.07
C ALA A 799 4.67 -11.62 -28.50
N GLU A 800 4.24 -11.35 -29.71
CA GLU A 800 3.00 -11.92 -30.30
C GLU A 800 3.37 -12.79 -31.51
N TYR A 801 2.86 -14.02 -31.54
CA TYR A 801 3.08 -14.95 -32.64
C TYR A 801 1.91 -15.91 -32.81
N LYS A 802 1.19 -15.85 -33.92
CA LYS A 802 0.12 -16.80 -34.32
C LYS A 802 -0.88 -17.14 -33.20
N GLY A 803 -1.37 -16.12 -32.50
CA GLY A 803 -2.32 -16.29 -31.37
C GLY A 803 -1.67 -16.43 -30.01
N PHE A 804 -0.37 -16.70 -29.92
CA PHE A 804 0.36 -16.64 -28.65
C PHE A 804 0.79 -15.21 -28.35
N THR A 805 0.66 -14.81 -27.10
CA THR A 805 1.16 -13.54 -26.57
C THR A 805 1.92 -13.82 -25.29
N LEU A 806 3.22 -13.54 -25.29
CA LEU A 806 4.06 -13.52 -24.09
C LEU A 806 4.18 -12.09 -23.60
N PHE A 807 3.88 -11.87 -22.34
CA PHE A 807 4.07 -10.60 -21.65
C PHE A 807 4.98 -10.78 -20.44
N VAL A 808 5.95 -9.88 -20.30
CA VAL A 808 6.88 -9.84 -19.16
C VAL A 808 6.93 -8.42 -18.64
N ALA A 809 6.79 -8.24 -17.32
CA ALA A 809 6.92 -6.97 -16.66
C ALA A 809 7.84 -7.05 -15.44
N GLY A 810 8.68 -6.06 -15.30
CA GLY A 810 9.58 -5.94 -14.17
C GLY A 810 9.79 -4.48 -13.77
N SER A 811 10.16 -4.28 -12.51
CA SER A 811 10.44 -2.96 -11.95
C SER A 811 11.56 -3.03 -10.93
N GLY A 812 12.08 -1.89 -10.56
CA GLY A 812 13.11 -1.85 -9.53
C GLY A 812 13.39 -0.44 -9.02
N ASN A 813 14.28 -0.42 -8.05
CA ASN A 813 14.76 0.81 -7.42
C ASN A 813 16.26 0.71 -7.12
N ALA A 814 16.94 1.86 -7.00
CA ALA A 814 18.36 1.90 -6.68
C ALA A 814 18.77 3.19 -5.95
N GLY A 815 19.84 3.09 -5.15
CA GLY A 815 20.47 4.19 -4.41
C GLY A 815 19.85 4.47 -3.04
N GLY A 816 19.03 3.58 -2.53
CA GLY A 816 18.48 3.64 -1.17
C GLY A 816 19.24 2.74 -0.19
N THR A 817 19.02 2.97 1.10
CA THR A 817 19.58 2.20 2.21
C THR A 817 18.45 1.65 3.07
N ALA A 818 18.58 0.42 3.54
CA ALA A 818 17.67 -0.20 4.49
C ALA A 818 18.45 -0.64 5.73
N VAL A 819 17.75 -0.83 6.85
CA VAL A 819 18.34 -1.26 8.14
C VAL A 819 17.77 -2.62 8.51
N MET A 820 18.61 -3.50 9.01
CA MET A 820 18.20 -4.75 9.66
C MET A 820 17.92 -4.48 11.14
N ASP A 821 16.71 -4.02 11.48
CA ASP A 821 16.33 -3.54 12.82
C ASP A 821 15.15 -4.27 13.45
N ASN A 822 14.64 -5.31 12.79
CA ASN A 822 13.54 -6.11 13.33
C ASN A 822 13.99 -7.13 14.41
N THR A 823 13.04 -7.75 15.09
CA THR A 823 13.31 -8.72 16.17
C THR A 823 14.03 -9.99 15.71
N TYR A 824 14.08 -10.27 14.42
CA TYR A 824 14.83 -11.35 13.83
C TYR A 824 16.33 -11.04 13.74
N ALA A 825 16.67 -9.80 13.40
CA ALA A 825 18.04 -9.33 13.25
C ALA A 825 18.63 -8.84 14.58
N TRP A 826 17.87 -8.12 15.38
CA TRP A 826 18.31 -7.57 16.66
C TRP A 826 17.90 -8.49 17.81
N VAL A 827 18.80 -9.39 18.20
CA VAL A 827 18.58 -10.40 19.22
C VAL A 827 19.38 -10.07 20.49
N TYR A 828 18.69 -9.66 21.52
CA TYR A 828 19.25 -9.32 22.85
C TYR A 828 18.19 -9.53 23.94
N GLY A 829 18.62 -9.54 25.18
CA GLY A 829 17.72 -9.70 26.32
C GLY A 829 16.96 -11.01 26.25
N ASP A 830 15.67 -10.93 26.38
CA ASP A 830 14.73 -12.05 26.39
C ASP A 830 14.13 -12.39 25.02
N ARG A 831 14.73 -11.88 23.94
CA ARG A 831 14.20 -12.12 22.59
C ARG A 831 14.38 -13.57 22.14
N LYS A 832 13.54 -14.00 21.21
CA LYS A 832 13.68 -15.28 20.50
C LYS A 832 14.92 -15.24 19.61
N TYR A 833 15.71 -16.30 19.58
CA TYR A 833 16.95 -16.36 18.82
C TYR A 833 16.68 -16.86 17.39
N SER A 834 17.07 -16.03 16.41
CA SER A 834 17.08 -16.38 14.99
C SER A 834 18.40 -17.05 14.58
N ASP A 835 18.46 -17.64 13.39
CA ASP A 835 19.67 -18.30 12.87
C ASP A 835 20.84 -17.32 12.60
N ILE A 836 20.60 -16.01 12.57
CA ILE A 836 21.64 -14.97 12.37
C ILE A 836 22.68 -14.98 13.50
N VAL A 837 22.28 -15.34 14.72
CA VAL A 837 23.14 -15.36 15.90
C VAL A 837 24.25 -16.42 15.83
N ARG A 838 24.17 -17.35 14.87
CA ARG A 838 25.25 -18.33 14.65
C ARG A 838 26.52 -17.66 14.15
N GLY A 839 26.44 -16.45 13.55
CA GLY A 839 27.57 -15.64 13.17
C GLY A 839 28.18 -14.78 14.28
N ARG A 840 27.80 -15.01 15.54
CA ARG A 840 28.19 -14.19 16.68
C ARG A 840 29.70 -14.20 16.95
N TRP A 841 30.15 -13.11 17.52
CA TRP A 841 31.50 -12.96 17.99
C TRP A 841 31.74 -13.81 19.24
N THR A 842 32.83 -14.58 19.23
CA THR A 842 33.48 -15.21 20.37
C THR A 842 34.98 -15.02 20.20
N PRO A 843 35.80 -15.24 21.24
CA PRO A 843 37.27 -15.18 21.10
C PRO A 843 37.81 -16.04 19.93
N GLU A 844 37.19 -17.20 19.69
CA GLU A 844 37.59 -18.14 18.65
C GLU A 844 37.11 -17.69 17.24
N THR A 845 35.99 -16.96 17.15
CA THR A 845 35.41 -16.50 15.90
C THR A 845 35.70 -15.03 15.61
N ALA A 846 36.48 -14.35 16.42
CA ALA A 846 36.72 -12.90 16.33
C ALA A 846 37.09 -12.39 14.93
N ALA A 847 37.84 -13.19 14.14
CA ALA A 847 38.28 -12.85 12.81
C ALA A 847 37.20 -13.05 11.71
N THR A 848 36.15 -13.80 12.01
CA THR A 848 35.12 -14.20 11.02
C THR A 848 33.71 -13.85 11.48
N ALA A 849 33.55 -13.29 12.67
CA ALA A 849 32.24 -12.90 13.19
C ALA A 849 31.53 -11.87 12.31
N THR A 850 30.25 -12.11 12.10
CA THR A 850 29.35 -11.24 11.33
C THR A 850 28.20 -10.69 12.19
N TYR A 851 28.26 -10.97 13.50
CA TYR A 851 27.26 -10.62 14.48
C TYR A 851 27.94 -10.31 15.82
N PRO A 852 27.47 -9.34 16.62
CA PRO A 852 28.08 -9.03 17.91
C PRO A 852 27.98 -10.22 18.91
N ARG A 853 28.70 -10.13 20.01
CA ARG A 853 28.55 -11.09 21.10
C ARG A 853 27.11 -11.19 21.56
N LEU A 854 26.70 -12.35 22.02
CA LEU A 854 25.36 -12.53 22.62
C LEU A 854 25.32 -11.90 24.02
N THR A 855 24.19 -11.28 24.32
CA THR A 855 23.93 -10.63 25.61
C THR A 855 22.47 -10.81 26.03
N THR A 856 22.24 -10.93 27.34
CA THR A 856 20.93 -10.87 27.98
C THR A 856 20.58 -9.47 28.50
N GLN A 857 21.48 -8.51 28.29
CA GLN A 857 21.32 -7.12 28.70
C GLN A 857 20.48 -6.34 27.63
N SER A 858 20.34 -5.03 27.84
CA SER A 858 19.68 -4.15 26.89
C SER A 858 20.43 -4.09 25.54
N GLY A 859 19.73 -3.66 24.50
CA GLY A 859 20.29 -3.53 23.14
C GLY A 859 21.17 -2.32 22.90
N ASP A 860 21.38 -1.46 23.89
CA ASP A 860 21.92 -0.09 23.71
C ASP A 860 23.33 -0.02 23.14
N LEU A 861 24.13 -1.10 23.28
CA LEU A 861 25.50 -1.15 22.79
C LEU A 861 25.60 -1.56 21.32
N ASN A 862 24.85 -2.58 20.91
CA ASN A 862 25.02 -3.26 19.65
C ASN A 862 23.84 -3.00 18.67
N PHE A 863 22.67 -2.72 19.20
CA PHE A 863 21.42 -2.69 18.46
C PHE A 863 20.90 -1.25 18.35
N VAL A 864 21.73 -0.41 17.75
CA VAL A 864 21.47 0.98 17.42
C VAL A 864 21.65 1.19 15.92
N THR A 865 20.96 2.20 15.37
CA THR A 865 21.09 2.51 13.94
C THR A 865 22.55 2.87 13.62
N SER A 866 23.20 2.02 12.85
CA SER A 866 24.58 2.17 12.42
C SER A 866 24.79 1.55 11.04
N ASP A 867 25.87 1.90 10.39
CA ASP A 867 26.20 1.32 9.08
C ASP A 867 26.51 -0.19 9.13
N PHE A 868 26.77 -0.76 10.32
CA PHE A 868 26.85 -2.21 10.52
C PHE A 868 25.54 -2.94 10.17
N TRP A 869 24.41 -2.33 10.50
CA TRP A 869 23.07 -2.90 10.27
C TRP A 869 22.45 -2.45 8.97
N THR A 870 23.14 -1.62 8.18
CA THR A 870 22.61 -1.14 6.91
C THR A 870 22.99 -2.04 5.74
N PHE A 871 22.14 -2.03 4.73
CA PHE A 871 22.41 -2.66 3.43
C PHE A 871 21.75 -1.86 2.30
N SER A 872 22.22 -2.06 1.06
CA SER A 872 21.58 -1.44 -0.10
C SER A 872 20.15 -1.95 -0.27
N SER A 873 19.20 -1.02 -0.38
CA SER A 873 17.80 -1.32 -0.71
C SER A 873 17.57 -1.53 -2.21
N ASP A 874 18.61 -1.51 -3.02
CA ASP A 874 18.53 -1.77 -4.46
C ASP A 874 17.87 -3.11 -4.72
N ALA A 875 16.91 -3.12 -5.63
CA ALA A 875 16.20 -4.34 -5.99
C ALA A 875 15.67 -4.26 -7.41
N PHE A 876 15.65 -5.40 -8.03
CA PHE A 876 14.91 -5.67 -9.25
C PHE A 876 13.85 -6.75 -8.96
N TYR A 877 12.64 -6.51 -9.42
CA TYR A 877 11.49 -7.40 -9.28
C TYR A 877 11.02 -7.86 -10.65
N LEU A 878 10.92 -9.15 -10.85
CA LEU A 878 10.17 -9.74 -11.96
C LEU A 878 8.70 -9.84 -11.50
N ASN A 879 7.94 -8.78 -11.79
CA ASN A 879 6.58 -8.61 -11.27
C ASN A 879 5.61 -9.60 -11.89
N GLN A 880 5.69 -9.81 -13.23
CA GLN A 880 4.75 -10.67 -13.93
C GLN A 880 5.37 -11.29 -15.17
N VAL A 881 5.04 -12.57 -15.40
CA VAL A 881 5.22 -13.25 -16.69
C VAL A 881 3.89 -13.91 -17.05
N GLN A 882 3.33 -13.60 -18.22
CA GLN A 882 2.09 -14.20 -18.70
C GLN A 882 2.25 -14.72 -20.12
N LEU A 883 1.76 -15.92 -20.36
CA LEU A 883 1.57 -16.49 -21.69
C LEU A 883 0.07 -16.66 -21.94
N THR A 884 -0.43 -16.02 -22.99
CA THR A 884 -1.82 -16.09 -23.42
C THR A 884 -1.90 -16.77 -24.79
N TYR A 885 -2.91 -17.61 -24.99
CA TYR A 885 -3.26 -18.14 -26.30
C TYR A 885 -4.69 -17.73 -26.66
N ASN A 886 -4.79 -16.93 -27.72
CA ASN A 886 -6.06 -16.50 -28.31
C ASN A 886 -6.43 -17.51 -29.40
N PHE A 887 -7.52 -18.25 -29.21
CA PHE A 887 -7.99 -19.21 -30.19
C PHE A 887 -8.48 -18.52 -31.46
N PRO A 888 -8.17 -19.05 -32.67
CA PRO A 888 -8.51 -18.40 -33.91
C PRO A 888 -10.01 -18.16 -34.07
N ALA A 889 -10.43 -16.94 -34.37
CA ALA A 889 -11.86 -16.53 -34.52
C ALA A 889 -12.61 -17.43 -35.54
N ARG A 890 -11.92 -17.97 -36.55
CA ARG A 890 -12.49 -18.90 -37.55
C ARG A 890 -13.10 -20.16 -36.93
N TRP A 891 -12.68 -20.58 -35.70
CA TRP A 891 -13.23 -21.75 -35.01
C TRP A 891 -14.60 -21.48 -34.40
N PHE A 892 -14.94 -20.20 -34.22
CA PHE A 892 -16.16 -19.72 -33.56
C PHE A 892 -17.14 -19.07 -34.52
N ARG A 893 -16.85 -19.07 -35.85
CA ARG A 893 -17.70 -18.47 -36.86
C ARG A 893 -19.09 -19.12 -36.80
N ASP A 894 -20.14 -18.27 -36.74
CA ASP A 894 -21.54 -18.66 -36.68
C ASP A 894 -21.90 -19.51 -35.43
N LYS A 895 -21.09 -19.46 -34.37
CA LYS A 895 -21.36 -20.17 -33.09
C LYS A 895 -21.79 -19.18 -32.02
N PHE A 896 -22.41 -19.72 -30.95
CA PHE A 896 -22.78 -18.95 -29.77
C PHE A 896 -21.56 -18.35 -29.06
N VAL A 897 -20.47 -19.12 -28.94
CA VAL A 897 -19.19 -18.62 -28.46
C VAL A 897 -18.50 -17.87 -29.58
N LYS A 898 -18.06 -16.64 -29.37
CA LYS A 898 -17.37 -15.76 -30.35
C LYS A 898 -15.85 -15.81 -30.21
N GLY A 899 -15.34 -16.10 -29.00
CA GLY A 899 -13.92 -16.13 -28.75
C GLY A 899 -13.58 -16.87 -27.46
N LEU A 900 -12.36 -17.42 -27.42
CA LEU A 900 -11.80 -18.12 -26.28
C LEU A 900 -10.35 -17.73 -26.12
N ASP A 901 -9.96 -17.30 -24.93
CA ASP A 901 -8.59 -17.03 -24.55
C ASP A 901 -8.24 -17.86 -23.33
N VAL A 902 -7.05 -18.47 -23.34
CA VAL A 902 -6.50 -19.21 -22.20
C VAL A 902 -5.15 -18.62 -21.85
N TYR A 903 -4.88 -18.41 -20.58
CA TYR A 903 -3.60 -17.87 -20.15
C TYR A 903 -3.10 -18.50 -18.86
N VAL A 904 -1.77 -18.52 -18.75
CA VAL A 904 -1.06 -18.84 -17.52
C VAL A 904 -0.20 -17.64 -17.15
N ASN A 905 -0.17 -17.26 -15.88
CA ASN A 905 0.74 -16.23 -15.42
C ASN A 905 1.37 -16.58 -14.08
N GLY A 906 2.51 -15.95 -13.83
CA GLY A 906 3.16 -15.93 -12.53
C GLY A 906 3.41 -14.50 -12.10
N ASN A 907 3.14 -14.20 -10.83
CA ASN A 907 3.39 -12.89 -10.25
C ASN A 907 4.40 -12.97 -9.10
N ASP A 908 5.17 -11.89 -8.92
CA ASP A 908 6.20 -11.76 -7.88
C ASP A 908 7.23 -12.91 -7.89
N LEU A 909 7.63 -13.32 -9.10
CA LEU A 909 8.40 -14.53 -9.33
C LEU A 909 9.83 -14.45 -8.82
N LEU A 910 10.46 -13.27 -8.93
CA LEU A 910 11.86 -13.09 -8.59
C LEU A 910 12.09 -11.71 -7.97
N MET A 911 12.88 -11.68 -6.91
CA MET A 911 13.54 -10.48 -6.41
C MET A 911 15.06 -10.68 -6.52
N ALA A 912 15.75 -9.82 -7.27
CA ALA A 912 17.20 -9.77 -7.32
C ALA A 912 17.68 -8.56 -6.50
N CYS A 913 18.34 -8.81 -5.39
CA CYS A 913 18.84 -7.79 -4.47
C CYS A 913 19.88 -8.35 -3.51
N SER A 914 20.60 -7.47 -2.80
CA SER A 914 21.36 -7.85 -1.61
C SER A 914 20.39 -8.31 -0.50
N HIS A 915 20.84 -9.21 0.35
CA HIS A 915 20.07 -9.70 1.51
C HIS A 915 18.66 -10.23 1.14
N ARG A 916 18.53 -10.87 -0.03
CA ARG A 916 17.25 -11.36 -0.55
C ARG A 916 16.47 -12.19 0.48
N LYS A 917 17.15 -13.13 1.15
CA LYS A 917 16.51 -13.99 2.15
C LYS A 917 15.83 -13.16 3.26
N TYR A 918 16.53 -12.13 3.78
CA TYR A 918 15.99 -11.21 4.78
C TYR A 918 14.82 -10.41 4.25
N ARG A 919 14.91 -9.88 3.02
CA ARG A 919 13.88 -9.03 2.40
C ARG A 919 12.61 -9.78 1.99
N GLU A 920 12.73 -11.06 1.61
CA GLU A 920 11.58 -11.92 1.28
C GLU A 920 10.91 -12.50 2.53
N THR A 921 11.50 -12.32 3.73
CA THR A 921 11.00 -12.86 4.99
C THR A 921 10.22 -11.81 5.75
N ASN A 922 8.94 -12.08 6.00
CA ASN A 922 8.15 -11.29 6.94
C ASN A 922 8.36 -11.81 8.36
N VAL A 923 8.57 -10.89 9.31
CA VAL A 923 8.74 -11.19 10.73
C VAL A 923 7.49 -10.71 11.47
N GLY A 924 6.81 -11.61 12.18
CA GLY A 924 5.59 -11.30 12.93
C GLY A 924 4.34 -11.12 12.07
N MET A 925 4.39 -11.44 10.79
CA MET A 925 3.28 -11.35 9.84
C MET A 925 3.24 -12.57 8.91
N ALA A 926 2.11 -12.76 8.23
CA ALA A 926 1.99 -13.78 7.18
C ALA A 926 3.10 -13.64 6.13
N PRO A 927 3.57 -14.75 5.54
CA PRO A 927 4.69 -14.73 4.59
C PRO A 927 4.35 -13.97 3.32
N GLN A 928 5.36 -13.41 2.67
CA GLN A 928 5.23 -12.94 1.30
C GLN A 928 4.98 -14.12 0.36
N MET A 929 4.11 -13.91 -0.63
CA MET A 929 3.67 -14.98 -1.53
C MET A 929 4.15 -14.74 -2.96
N ARG A 930 4.37 -15.83 -3.71
CA ARG A 930 4.35 -15.87 -5.18
C ARG A 930 3.03 -16.45 -5.61
N SER A 931 2.55 -16.04 -6.76
CA SER A 931 1.33 -16.66 -7.30
C SER A 931 1.54 -17.18 -8.72
N TYR A 932 0.85 -18.29 -8.99
CA TYR A 932 0.74 -18.92 -10.31
C TYR A 932 -0.73 -19.04 -10.65
N ASN A 933 -1.13 -18.51 -11.79
CA ASN A 933 -2.51 -18.38 -12.17
C ASN A 933 -2.80 -19.08 -13.50
N LEU A 934 -3.95 -19.73 -13.58
CA LEU A 934 -4.53 -20.26 -14.81
C LEU A 934 -5.90 -19.59 -15.00
N GLY A 935 -6.10 -18.95 -16.15
CA GLY A 935 -7.32 -18.25 -16.45
C GLY A 935 -7.87 -18.58 -17.84
N VAL A 936 -9.19 -18.47 -17.95
CA VAL A 936 -9.95 -18.67 -19.19
C VAL A 936 -10.92 -17.52 -19.37
N LYS A 937 -10.95 -16.93 -20.58
CA LYS A 937 -11.91 -15.90 -20.96
C LYS A 937 -12.71 -16.35 -22.18
N ILE A 938 -14.02 -16.23 -22.10
CA ILE A 938 -14.96 -16.63 -23.14
C ILE A 938 -15.80 -15.41 -23.53
N ASN A 939 -15.91 -15.14 -24.82
CA ASN A 939 -16.76 -14.08 -25.38
C ASN A 939 -17.94 -14.73 -26.16
N PHE A 940 -19.15 -14.18 -25.96
CA PHE A 940 -20.38 -14.68 -26.55
C PHE A 940 -21.02 -13.66 -27.48
#